data_e0ef4715d48b411f57736e4b57472c52
#
_entry.id   e0ef4715d48b411f57736e4b57472c52
#
_cell.length_a   1.000
_cell.length_b   1.000
_cell.length_c   1.000
_cell.angle_alpha   90.00
_cell.angle_beta   90.00
_cell.angle_gamma   90.00
#
_symmetry.space_group_name_H-M   'P 1'
#
loop_
_entity.id
_entity.type
_entity.pdbx_description
1 polymer ?
#
loop_
_entity_poly.entity_id
_entity_poly.type
_entity_poly.pdbx_seq_one_letter_code
_entity_poly.pdbx_strand_id
1 'polypeptide(L)'
;MLLSSVPPVAASLISTTDNVLHIAPVSRGWKADAPRNTVFLPSTLTKQALLIQIGLLRPIAIIVGDQAIDADVIDHWRTSHPFGDLCLIRRGTSLDKIRLDLCESNGIRVMNTPGVNAPHVAAYMLRWLTLADGSIPHDVRVLGYGNVGKELVNLLLDRNPDVRVKVLVRQGRASGTIGNASADSRVSFVVDWLEVLEGASAVAICLSLYDESVHRLDQALIQSMCREARLVCVAKPDVFSDDALRTLAAAEDIQLVLDYGAVTLDAFRLRTQTLGCGVSSWYRPATLTTQAATTEACHCDLDYAVSVQLSLMALRSLVRRKLAQSLTIPPRHVDAGAPRVSIIGRGINGLLQAVMLRLANYQVTVHGGNQRSDGASHKPVNMRHMSATETTAKPLHNEYLLPANQCLAVECNRAGIELFEKLLADNPTLARFARSRVVRAYMNDASGVEAAIHEQRDIENRPWPSGKPGRELTEISQRQFLERYGVPGVGRAIEVSGYDLEFIHLKDEVEALLLNSGVQFLPQHLSLVQIAELSREHFVVTAMGVEESEVIAIVGWFFKLRAVGHEGAGMRGLKLQYPLPIGVMNCRLDGDCILISGGQVPPDSTPEHKEQILVACLAAVSRHFPGSYRRAIESGGLQIVECARPGTSDGLSIVHWSAHHRIAAGGTYAGGTTQGLVWASLVQEIIQANQSLVVE
;
A
#
# COMPACT_ATOMS: atom_id res chain seq x y z
N MET A 1 -3.49 20.19 -5.41
CA MET A 1 -3.59 19.12 -6.42
C MET A 1 -4.58 18.11 -5.91
N LEU A 2 -5.76 18.01 -6.52
CA LEU A 2 -6.70 16.93 -6.27
C LEU A 2 -6.10 15.70 -6.93
N LEU A 3 -5.60 14.76 -6.14
CA LEU A 3 -5.11 13.48 -6.61
C LEU A 3 -6.24 12.75 -7.32
N SER A 4 -5.98 12.18 -8.49
CA SER A 4 -6.85 11.18 -9.10
C SER A 4 -7.03 10.07 -8.08
N SER A 5 -8.25 9.87 -7.65
CA SER A 5 -8.63 9.21 -6.39
C SER A 5 -8.58 7.70 -6.41
N VAL A 6 -8.00 7.08 -7.45
CA VAL A 6 -7.95 5.61 -7.55
C VAL A 6 -6.57 5.22 -8.07
N PRO A 7 -5.87 4.27 -7.43
CA PRO A 7 -4.77 3.62 -8.10
C PRO A 7 -5.33 3.01 -9.39
N PRO A 8 -4.81 3.38 -10.56
CA PRO A 8 -5.32 2.90 -11.85
C PRO A 8 -5.39 1.37 -11.96
N VAL A 9 -4.65 0.71 -11.08
CA VAL A 9 -4.48 -0.73 -10.98
C VAL A 9 -5.76 -1.49 -10.62
N ALA A 10 -6.59 -0.94 -9.71
CA ALA A 10 -7.76 -1.66 -9.22
C ALA A 10 -8.82 -1.90 -10.31
N ALA A 11 -9.13 -0.87 -11.06
CA ALA A 11 -10.14 -0.96 -12.13
C ALA A 11 -9.74 -1.93 -13.24
N SER A 12 -8.44 -2.06 -13.49
CA SER A 12 -7.90 -2.88 -14.58
C SER A 12 -7.67 -4.35 -14.19
N LEU A 13 -7.54 -4.65 -12.91
CA LEU A 13 -7.31 -6.02 -12.41
C LEU A 13 -8.59 -6.86 -12.32
N ILE A 14 -9.76 -6.23 -12.20
CA ILE A 14 -11.03 -6.94 -12.14
C ILE A 14 -11.46 -7.30 -13.58
N SER A 15 -11.66 -8.59 -13.83
CA SER A 15 -12.13 -9.07 -15.13
C SER A 15 -13.42 -8.34 -15.54
N THR A 16 -13.59 -8.09 -16.83
CA THR A 16 -14.82 -7.48 -17.37
C THR A 16 -16.07 -8.33 -17.14
N THR A 17 -15.91 -9.60 -16.73
CA THR A 17 -17.01 -10.52 -16.41
C THR A 17 -17.35 -10.58 -14.92
N ASP A 18 -16.51 -10.01 -14.05
CA ASP A 18 -16.67 -10.10 -12.60
C ASP A 18 -17.43 -8.88 -12.07
N ASN A 19 -18.60 -9.10 -11.50
CA ASN A 19 -19.41 -8.01 -10.94
C ASN A 19 -18.94 -7.62 -9.53
N VAL A 20 -18.94 -6.32 -9.27
CA VAL A 20 -18.71 -5.72 -7.95
C VAL A 20 -19.97 -4.98 -7.51
N LEU A 21 -20.45 -5.28 -6.33
CA LEU A 21 -21.60 -4.60 -5.75
C LEU A 21 -21.14 -3.56 -4.71
N HIS A 22 -21.49 -2.30 -4.90
CA HIS A 22 -21.10 -1.20 -4.02
C HIS A 22 -22.32 -0.55 -3.36
N ILE A 23 -22.42 -0.66 -2.03
CA ILE A 23 -23.56 -0.22 -1.23
C ILE A 23 -23.15 0.83 -0.19
N ALA A 24 -22.06 1.53 -0.37
CA ALA A 24 -21.60 2.57 0.52
C ALA A 24 -21.60 3.93 -0.18
N PRO A 25 -21.59 5.04 0.55
CA PRO A 25 -21.31 6.35 -0.04
C PRO A 25 -19.97 6.33 -0.76
N VAL A 26 -19.84 7.07 -1.83
CA VAL A 26 -18.70 7.05 -2.75
C VAL A 26 -18.35 8.47 -3.20
N SER A 27 -17.06 8.76 -3.40
CA SER A 27 -16.60 10.01 -4.00
C SER A 27 -17.02 10.13 -5.46
N ARG A 28 -17.12 11.36 -5.95
CA ARG A 28 -17.50 11.61 -7.35
C ARG A 28 -16.45 11.07 -8.33
N GLY A 29 -15.16 11.25 -8.00
CA GLY A 29 -14.06 10.77 -8.82
C GLY A 29 -14.05 9.24 -8.93
N TRP A 30 -14.16 8.54 -7.81
CA TRP A 30 -14.11 7.08 -7.81
C TRP A 30 -15.26 6.43 -8.60
N LYS A 31 -16.44 7.06 -8.58
CA LYS A 31 -17.57 6.54 -9.36
C LYS A 31 -17.29 6.50 -10.86
N ALA A 32 -16.47 7.43 -11.37
CA ALA A 32 -16.04 7.45 -12.77
C ALA A 32 -14.94 6.43 -13.06
N ASP A 33 -14.07 6.16 -12.07
CA ASP A 33 -12.85 5.34 -12.22
C ASP A 33 -13.03 3.90 -11.69
N ALA A 34 -14.21 3.56 -11.16
CA ALA A 34 -14.53 2.22 -10.65
C ALA A 34 -14.44 1.15 -11.75
N PRO A 35 -14.19 -0.13 -11.38
CA PRO A 35 -14.28 -1.24 -12.34
C PRO A 35 -15.58 -1.19 -13.14
N ARG A 36 -15.49 -1.43 -14.46
CA ARG A 36 -16.63 -1.27 -15.40
C ARG A 36 -17.91 -2.01 -14.97
N ASN A 37 -17.76 -3.12 -14.28
CA ASN A 37 -18.89 -3.95 -13.80
C ASN A 37 -19.27 -3.64 -12.34
N THR A 38 -18.96 -2.44 -11.85
CA THR A 38 -19.40 -2.02 -10.52
C THR A 38 -20.81 -1.49 -10.58
N VAL A 39 -21.71 -2.13 -9.82
CA VAL A 39 -23.09 -1.69 -9.65
C VAL A 39 -23.21 -0.93 -8.34
N PHE A 40 -23.58 0.34 -8.42
CA PHE A 40 -23.77 1.21 -7.27
C PHE A 40 -25.22 1.17 -6.79
N LEU A 41 -25.44 0.82 -5.54
CA LEU A 41 -26.75 0.79 -4.90
C LEU A 41 -26.81 1.81 -3.75
N PRO A 42 -28.01 2.29 -3.42
CA PRO A 42 -28.19 3.18 -2.28
C PRO A 42 -27.77 2.54 -0.96
N SER A 43 -27.16 3.31 -0.07
CA SER A 43 -26.82 2.85 1.28
C SER A 43 -28.05 2.55 2.16
N THR A 44 -29.24 2.98 1.74
CA THR A 44 -30.53 2.72 2.38
C THR A 44 -31.20 1.43 1.88
N LEU A 45 -30.48 0.61 1.10
CA LEU A 45 -31.04 -0.62 0.54
C LEU A 45 -31.52 -1.56 1.63
N THR A 46 -32.75 -2.10 1.46
CA THR A 46 -33.28 -3.10 2.38
C THR A 46 -32.58 -4.46 2.20
N LYS A 47 -32.58 -5.28 3.24
CA LYS A 47 -32.01 -6.66 3.18
C LYS A 47 -32.61 -7.46 2.01
N GLN A 48 -33.93 -7.41 1.83
CA GLN A 48 -34.60 -8.15 0.74
C GLN A 48 -34.13 -7.69 -0.64
N ALA A 49 -33.98 -6.38 -0.84
CA ALA A 49 -33.47 -5.86 -2.10
C ALA A 49 -32.00 -6.24 -2.31
N LEU A 50 -31.18 -6.30 -1.25
CA LEU A 50 -29.80 -6.76 -1.32
C LEU A 50 -29.73 -8.23 -1.77
N LEU A 51 -30.54 -9.11 -1.20
CA LEU A 51 -30.60 -10.54 -1.60
C LEU A 51 -30.96 -10.69 -3.08
N ILE A 52 -31.96 -9.95 -3.57
CA ILE A 52 -32.32 -9.96 -4.99
C ILE A 52 -31.15 -9.53 -5.87
N GLN A 53 -30.43 -8.46 -5.52
CA GLN A 53 -29.28 -7.98 -6.29
C GLN A 53 -28.13 -8.97 -6.29
N ILE A 54 -27.85 -9.62 -5.17
CA ILE A 54 -26.84 -10.69 -5.08
C ILE A 54 -27.19 -11.85 -6.03
N GLY A 55 -28.45 -12.31 -6.03
CA GLY A 55 -28.90 -13.38 -6.91
C GLY A 55 -28.81 -13.03 -8.40
N LEU A 56 -29.14 -11.80 -8.78
CA LEU A 56 -29.11 -11.32 -10.16
C LEU A 56 -27.68 -11.10 -10.67
N LEU A 57 -26.86 -10.41 -9.89
CA LEU A 57 -25.53 -9.96 -10.31
C LEU A 57 -24.44 -10.98 -10.04
N ARG A 58 -24.65 -11.88 -9.08
CA ARG A 58 -23.63 -12.85 -8.63
C ARG A 58 -22.26 -12.18 -8.41
N PRO A 59 -22.16 -11.16 -7.53
CA PRO A 59 -20.93 -10.40 -7.40
C PRO A 59 -19.82 -11.24 -6.77
N ILE A 60 -18.57 -11.03 -7.22
CA ILE A 60 -17.39 -11.60 -6.58
C ILE A 60 -16.93 -10.74 -5.38
N ALA A 61 -17.29 -9.46 -5.37
CA ALA A 61 -17.01 -8.55 -4.27
C ALA A 61 -18.24 -7.72 -3.91
N ILE A 62 -18.46 -7.54 -2.60
CA ILE A 62 -19.47 -6.62 -2.06
C ILE A 62 -18.78 -5.58 -1.18
N ILE A 63 -19.00 -4.31 -1.49
CA ILE A 63 -18.48 -3.19 -0.71
C ILE A 63 -19.64 -2.61 0.09
N VAL A 64 -19.52 -2.64 1.42
CA VAL A 64 -20.57 -2.18 2.33
C VAL A 64 -20.12 -0.98 3.15
N GLY A 65 -21.09 -0.10 3.43
CA GLY A 65 -20.99 0.94 4.44
C GLY A 65 -21.42 0.39 5.81
N ASP A 66 -22.60 0.79 6.25
CA ASP A 66 -23.14 0.43 7.58
C ASP A 66 -24.19 -0.70 7.53
N GLN A 67 -24.28 -1.41 6.42
CA GLN A 67 -25.19 -2.53 6.22
C GLN A 67 -24.78 -3.73 7.08
N ALA A 68 -25.80 -4.41 7.62
CA ALA A 68 -25.59 -5.70 8.30
C ALA A 68 -25.44 -6.83 7.26
N ILE A 69 -24.43 -7.66 7.47
CA ILE A 69 -24.19 -8.87 6.67
C ILE A 69 -24.34 -10.05 7.62
N ASP A 70 -25.55 -10.55 7.66
CA ASP A 70 -25.96 -11.67 8.52
C ASP A 70 -25.93 -13.02 7.79
N ALA A 71 -26.37 -14.08 8.45
CA ALA A 71 -26.37 -15.44 7.93
C ALA A 71 -27.11 -15.56 6.59
N ASP A 72 -28.30 -14.96 6.46
CA ASP A 72 -29.11 -15.10 5.25
C ASP A 72 -28.41 -14.47 4.04
N VAL A 73 -27.74 -13.32 4.23
CA VAL A 73 -26.97 -12.66 3.17
C VAL A 73 -25.77 -13.51 2.75
N ILE A 74 -25.04 -14.07 3.72
CA ILE A 74 -23.84 -14.89 3.48
C ILE A 74 -24.22 -16.16 2.74
N ASP A 75 -25.24 -16.89 3.22
CA ASP A 75 -25.69 -18.16 2.64
C ASP A 75 -26.24 -17.95 1.23
N HIS A 76 -27.05 -16.89 1.03
CA HIS A 76 -27.59 -16.57 -0.28
C HIS A 76 -26.47 -16.20 -1.26
N TRP A 77 -25.48 -15.43 -0.83
CA TRP A 77 -24.35 -15.03 -1.66
C TRP A 77 -23.50 -16.26 -2.06
N ARG A 78 -23.16 -17.12 -1.09
CA ARG A 78 -22.40 -18.35 -1.38
C ARG A 78 -23.18 -19.30 -2.28
N THR A 79 -24.50 -19.45 -2.08
CA THR A 79 -25.35 -20.27 -2.94
C THR A 79 -25.42 -19.73 -4.37
N SER A 80 -25.49 -18.40 -4.52
CA SER A 80 -25.51 -17.75 -5.83
C SER A 80 -24.15 -17.82 -6.56
N HIS A 81 -23.06 -18.02 -5.81
CA HIS A 81 -21.68 -18.10 -6.31
C HIS A 81 -20.91 -19.26 -5.65
N PRO A 82 -21.24 -20.51 -5.93
CA PRO A 82 -20.74 -21.69 -5.20
C PRO A 82 -19.23 -21.91 -5.35
N PHE A 83 -18.63 -21.41 -6.43
CA PHE A 83 -17.22 -21.55 -6.73
C PHE A 83 -16.58 -20.18 -6.90
N GLY A 84 -15.40 -20.01 -6.35
CA GLY A 84 -14.61 -18.79 -6.50
C GLY A 84 -14.32 -18.05 -5.18
N ASP A 85 -13.39 -17.12 -5.28
CA ASP A 85 -12.98 -16.27 -4.17
C ASP A 85 -13.99 -15.12 -4.01
N LEU A 86 -14.70 -15.11 -2.91
CA LEU A 86 -15.61 -14.02 -2.57
C LEU A 86 -14.94 -13.05 -1.59
N CYS A 87 -15.21 -11.76 -1.74
CA CYS A 87 -14.64 -10.72 -0.92
C CYS A 87 -15.68 -9.72 -0.43
N LEU A 88 -15.76 -9.55 0.88
CA LEU A 88 -16.56 -8.51 1.54
C LEU A 88 -15.63 -7.37 2.00
N ILE A 89 -15.84 -6.17 1.52
CA ILE A 89 -15.06 -5.00 1.90
C ILE A 89 -15.93 -4.04 2.72
N ARG A 90 -15.58 -3.88 4.00
CA ARG A 90 -16.19 -2.88 4.88
C ARG A 90 -15.48 -1.55 4.70
N ARG A 91 -16.18 -0.57 4.18
CA ARG A 91 -15.71 0.81 4.04
C ARG A 91 -15.79 1.52 5.38
N GLY A 92 -14.78 1.37 6.21
CA GLY A 92 -14.68 1.84 7.59
C GLY A 92 -13.98 0.83 8.49
N THR A 93 -13.90 1.15 9.79
CA THR A 93 -13.10 0.37 10.76
C THR A 93 -13.87 -0.79 11.38
N SER A 94 -15.14 -0.57 11.81
CA SER A 94 -15.90 -1.54 12.58
C SER A 94 -16.43 -2.69 11.73
N LEU A 95 -16.35 -3.91 12.25
CA LEU A 95 -16.87 -5.14 11.65
C LEU A 95 -18.02 -5.74 12.47
N ASP A 96 -18.55 -5.02 13.45
CA ASP A 96 -19.58 -5.47 14.40
C ASP A 96 -20.92 -5.87 13.76
N LYS A 97 -21.21 -5.42 12.55
CA LYS A 97 -22.42 -5.78 11.77
C LYS A 97 -22.18 -6.93 10.78
N ILE A 98 -21.00 -7.57 10.82
CA ILE A 98 -20.63 -8.65 9.91
C ILE A 98 -20.38 -9.93 10.72
N ARG A 99 -21.03 -11.02 10.33
CA ARG A 99 -20.81 -12.34 10.92
C ARG A 99 -19.52 -12.96 10.38
N LEU A 100 -18.38 -12.55 11.02
CA LEU A 100 -17.03 -12.99 10.59
C LEU A 100 -16.87 -14.50 10.61
N ASP A 101 -17.43 -15.17 11.62
CA ASP A 101 -17.44 -16.61 11.77
C ASP A 101 -18.08 -17.33 10.58
N LEU A 102 -19.21 -16.80 10.10
CA LEU A 102 -19.90 -17.33 8.93
C LEU A 102 -19.21 -16.97 7.62
N CYS A 103 -18.63 -15.78 7.52
CA CYS A 103 -17.82 -15.43 6.34
C CYS A 103 -16.63 -16.38 6.19
N GLU A 104 -15.91 -16.66 7.26
CA GLU A 104 -14.76 -17.56 7.28
C GLU A 104 -15.15 -18.98 6.89
N SER A 105 -16.19 -19.55 7.51
CA SER A 105 -16.67 -20.91 7.22
C SER A 105 -17.19 -21.07 5.80
N ASN A 106 -17.68 -19.99 5.18
CA ASN A 106 -18.10 -19.95 3.78
C ASN A 106 -16.99 -19.54 2.80
N GLY A 107 -15.74 -19.38 3.25
CA GLY A 107 -14.62 -18.97 2.41
C GLY A 107 -14.78 -17.58 1.82
N ILE A 108 -15.51 -16.69 2.49
CA ILE A 108 -15.65 -15.28 2.12
C ILE A 108 -14.58 -14.48 2.88
N ARG A 109 -13.69 -13.83 2.15
CA ARG A 109 -12.70 -12.96 2.75
C ARG A 109 -13.33 -11.65 3.19
N VAL A 110 -13.11 -11.25 4.42
CA VAL A 110 -13.53 -9.96 4.93
C VAL A 110 -12.32 -9.03 5.04
N MET A 111 -12.45 -7.83 4.48
CA MET A 111 -11.46 -6.75 4.57
C MET A 111 -12.15 -5.46 5.01
N ASN A 112 -11.38 -4.54 5.61
CA ASN A 112 -11.88 -3.24 6.03
C ASN A 112 -10.83 -2.14 5.79
N THR A 113 -11.19 -0.89 6.07
CA THR A 113 -10.31 0.28 5.91
C THR A 113 -10.08 0.97 7.25
N PRO A 114 -9.29 0.33 8.17
CA PRO A 114 -9.14 0.79 9.54
C PRO A 114 -8.37 2.12 9.61
N GLY A 115 -8.93 3.08 10.35
CA GLY A 115 -8.28 4.35 10.63
C GLY A 115 -8.29 5.37 9.48
N VAL A 116 -8.59 4.98 8.24
CA VAL A 116 -8.52 5.87 7.06
C VAL A 116 -9.36 7.15 7.21
N ASN A 117 -10.48 7.09 7.92
CA ASN A 117 -11.29 8.25 8.23
C ASN A 117 -10.81 9.05 9.48
N ALA A 118 -9.81 8.56 10.22
CA ALA A 118 -9.40 9.16 11.49
C ALA A 118 -8.89 10.60 11.37
N PRO A 119 -8.05 10.98 10.39
CA PRO A 119 -7.63 12.38 10.23
C PRO A 119 -8.81 13.34 10.00
N HIS A 120 -9.81 12.92 9.23
CA HIS A 120 -11.00 13.72 8.94
C HIS A 120 -11.89 13.91 10.18
N VAL A 121 -12.05 12.83 10.97
CA VAL A 121 -12.80 12.88 12.24
C VAL A 121 -12.06 13.72 13.27
N ALA A 122 -10.75 13.58 13.39
CA ALA A 122 -9.93 14.39 14.28
C ALA A 122 -9.98 15.89 13.92
N ALA A 123 -9.90 16.22 12.62
CA ALA A 123 -10.04 17.60 12.15
C ALA A 123 -11.43 18.18 12.45
N TYR A 124 -12.49 17.38 12.32
CA TYR A 124 -13.85 17.75 12.72
C TYR A 124 -13.89 18.05 14.24
N MET A 125 -13.37 17.16 15.07
CA MET A 125 -13.35 17.36 16.53
C MET A 125 -12.55 18.61 16.90
N LEU A 126 -11.38 18.82 16.32
CA LEU A 126 -10.57 20.02 16.55
C LEU A 126 -11.35 21.30 16.21
N ARG A 127 -12.05 21.34 15.07
CA ARG A 127 -12.89 22.48 14.68
C ARG A 127 -13.93 22.84 15.74
N TRP A 128 -14.55 21.84 16.34
CA TRP A 128 -15.59 22.09 17.36
C TRP A 128 -15.01 22.34 18.76
N LEU A 129 -13.77 21.92 19.03
CA LEU A 129 -13.05 22.28 20.26
C LEU A 129 -12.48 23.71 20.19
N THR A 130 -12.21 24.23 18.98
CA THR A 130 -11.72 25.58 18.76
C THR A 130 -12.72 26.62 19.27
N LEU A 131 -12.27 27.64 20.01
CA LEU A 131 -13.06 28.72 20.58
C LEU A 131 -13.55 29.70 19.51
N ALA A 132 -14.45 30.60 19.87
CA ALA A 132 -15.03 31.56 18.95
C ALA A 132 -14.00 32.55 18.37
N ASP A 133 -12.92 32.82 19.11
CA ASP A 133 -11.80 33.66 18.70
C ASP A 133 -10.75 32.92 17.80
N GLY A 134 -10.99 31.65 17.49
CA GLY A 134 -10.10 30.82 16.71
C GLY A 134 -8.97 30.16 17.50
N SER A 135 -8.88 30.40 18.82
CA SER A 135 -7.88 29.76 19.67
C SER A 135 -8.28 28.32 20.05
N ILE A 136 -7.28 27.49 20.33
CA ILE A 136 -7.46 26.14 20.89
C ILE A 136 -7.34 26.23 22.40
N PRO A 137 -8.25 25.64 23.19
CA PRO A 137 -8.13 25.61 24.65
C PRO A 137 -6.74 25.10 25.10
N HIS A 138 -6.18 25.71 26.12
CA HIS A 138 -4.91 25.30 26.69
C HIS A 138 -4.93 23.91 27.32
N ASP A 139 -6.09 23.47 27.79
CA ASP A 139 -6.29 22.22 28.49
C ASP A 139 -7.40 21.41 27.82
N VAL A 140 -7.02 20.32 27.17
CA VAL A 140 -7.92 19.45 26.42
C VAL A 140 -7.88 18.02 26.97
N ARG A 141 -9.06 17.44 27.16
CA ARG A 141 -9.22 16.04 27.58
C ARG A 141 -9.61 15.19 26.39
N VAL A 142 -8.92 14.07 26.20
CA VAL A 142 -9.21 13.13 25.11
C VAL A 142 -9.58 11.77 25.72
N LEU A 143 -10.83 11.38 25.57
CA LEU A 143 -11.32 10.09 26.05
C LEU A 143 -11.17 9.05 24.92
N GLY A 144 -10.12 8.24 25.04
CA GLY A 144 -9.76 7.20 24.06
C GLY A 144 -8.54 7.56 23.20
N TYR A 145 -7.56 6.66 23.15
CA TYR A 145 -6.32 6.80 22.36
C TYR A 145 -6.26 5.75 21.25
N GLY A 146 -7.37 5.65 20.51
CA GLY A 146 -7.46 4.90 19.24
C GLY A 146 -6.95 5.72 18.05
N ASN A 147 -7.28 5.33 16.82
CA ASN A 147 -6.85 6.05 15.61
C ASN A 147 -7.27 7.53 15.65
N VAL A 148 -8.54 7.83 15.95
CA VAL A 148 -9.04 9.22 16.04
C VAL A 148 -8.39 10.01 17.17
N GLY A 149 -8.26 9.40 18.35
CA GLY A 149 -7.67 10.07 19.52
C GLY A 149 -6.19 10.41 19.31
N LYS A 150 -5.42 9.54 18.67
CA LYS A 150 -4.02 9.79 18.29
C LYS A 150 -3.90 10.96 17.32
N GLU A 151 -4.71 10.96 16.26
CA GLU A 151 -4.72 12.05 15.28
C GLU A 151 -5.13 13.38 15.89
N LEU A 152 -6.13 13.38 16.78
CA LEU A 152 -6.54 14.59 17.47
C LEU A 152 -5.42 15.14 18.37
N VAL A 153 -4.74 14.28 19.13
CA VAL A 153 -3.59 14.69 19.96
C VAL A 153 -2.50 15.30 19.10
N ASN A 154 -2.14 14.66 17.98
CA ASN A 154 -1.13 15.19 17.04
C ASN A 154 -1.56 16.58 16.53
N LEU A 155 -2.80 16.72 16.07
CA LEU A 155 -3.32 18.01 15.57
C LEU A 155 -3.34 19.10 16.65
N LEU A 156 -3.66 18.77 17.90
CA LEU A 156 -3.62 19.71 19.02
C LEU A 156 -2.21 20.20 19.29
N LEU A 157 -1.24 19.28 19.34
CA LEU A 157 0.18 19.59 19.58
C LEU A 157 0.79 20.44 18.45
N ASP A 158 0.43 20.16 17.21
CA ASP A 158 0.91 20.90 16.04
C ASP A 158 0.34 22.32 15.94
N ARG A 159 -0.93 22.50 16.37
CA ARG A 159 -1.63 23.78 16.22
C ARG A 159 -1.49 24.73 17.42
N ASN A 160 -1.21 24.20 18.60
CA ASN A 160 -1.02 25.01 19.81
C ASN A 160 0.21 24.53 20.60
N PRO A 161 1.32 25.27 20.60
CA PRO A 161 2.55 24.89 21.31
C PRO A 161 2.37 24.82 22.82
N ASP A 162 1.39 25.53 23.36
CA ASP A 162 1.13 25.64 24.82
C ASP A 162 0.03 24.70 25.29
N VAL A 163 -0.57 23.87 24.41
CA VAL A 163 -1.63 22.95 24.78
C VAL A 163 -1.16 21.89 25.75
N ARG A 164 -1.98 21.58 26.75
CA ARG A 164 -1.84 20.40 27.62
C ARG A 164 -2.95 19.42 27.29
N VAL A 165 -2.58 18.20 27.03
CA VAL A 165 -3.54 17.14 26.67
C VAL A 165 -3.49 16.04 27.72
N LYS A 166 -4.62 15.76 28.38
CA LYS A 166 -4.76 14.60 29.26
C LYS A 166 -5.60 13.55 28.55
N VAL A 167 -5.06 12.35 28.42
CA VAL A 167 -5.62 11.27 27.59
C VAL A 167 -6.07 10.11 28.46
N LEU A 168 -7.33 9.72 28.38
CA LEU A 168 -7.83 8.51 29.00
C LEU A 168 -7.44 7.29 28.18
N VAL A 169 -6.75 6.35 28.79
CA VAL A 169 -6.38 5.06 28.19
C VAL A 169 -6.88 3.90 29.01
N ARG A 170 -7.06 2.73 28.39
CA ARG A 170 -7.46 1.50 29.06
C ARG A 170 -6.35 1.02 30.00
N GLN A 171 -6.74 0.53 31.16
CA GLN A 171 -5.82 -0.15 32.08
C GLN A 171 -5.10 -1.32 31.36
N GLY A 172 -3.79 -1.42 31.51
CA GLY A 172 -2.95 -2.41 30.81
C GLY A 172 -2.38 -1.96 29.45
N ARG A 173 -2.90 -0.89 28.82
CA ARG A 173 -2.27 -0.28 27.64
C ARG A 173 -1.23 0.81 27.97
N ALA A 174 -1.19 1.25 29.22
CA ALA A 174 -0.31 2.33 29.65
C ALA A 174 1.20 2.00 29.54
N SER A 175 1.58 0.73 29.47
CA SER A 175 2.99 0.31 29.54
C SER A 175 3.65 -0.10 28.23
N GLY A 176 2.92 -0.25 27.10
CA GLY A 176 3.53 -0.81 25.90
C GLY A 176 3.19 -0.15 24.56
N THR A 177 2.19 0.73 24.48
CA THR A 177 1.65 1.20 23.18
C THR A 177 1.67 2.73 23.04
N ILE A 178 2.31 3.43 23.96
CA ILE A 178 2.29 4.89 24.06
C ILE A 178 3.47 5.47 23.26
N GLY A 179 3.71 5.05 22.06
CA GLY A 179 4.68 5.57 21.09
C GLY A 179 5.35 6.93 21.37
N ASN A 180 5.80 7.63 20.37
CA ASN A 180 6.50 8.92 20.49
C ASN A 180 5.71 10.03 21.22
N ALA A 181 4.37 9.93 21.33
CA ALA A 181 3.56 10.89 22.10
C ALA A 181 3.83 10.85 23.62
N SER A 182 4.37 9.74 24.16
CA SER A 182 4.79 9.68 25.56
C SER A 182 6.05 10.49 25.86
N ALA A 183 6.78 10.90 24.82
CA ALA A 183 7.97 11.72 24.96
C ALA A 183 7.65 13.24 25.01
N ASP A 184 6.43 13.64 24.63
CA ASP A 184 6.02 15.04 24.70
C ASP A 184 5.47 15.36 26.09
N SER A 185 6.13 16.26 26.80
CA SER A 185 5.79 16.68 28.16
C SER A 185 4.39 17.34 28.30
N ARG A 186 3.80 17.73 27.18
CA ARG A 186 2.45 18.31 27.12
C ARG A 186 1.35 17.25 27.17
N VAL A 187 1.67 15.97 27.00
CA VAL A 187 0.71 14.87 26.97
C VAL A 187 0.84 14.03 28.25
N SER A 188 -0.25 13.83 28.96
CA SER A 188 -0.33 12.94 30.10
C SER A 188 -1.39 11.85 29.86
N PHE A 189 -1.06 10.61 30.24
CA PHE A 189 -1.95 9.45 30.11
C PHE A 189 -2.46 9.01 31.47
N VAL A 190 -3.78 8.87 31.57
CA VAL A 190 -4.46 8.47 32.80
C VAL A 190 -5.41 7.31 32.52
N VAL A 191 -5.72 6.53 33.56
CA VAL A 191 -6.67 5.41 33.50
C VAL A 191 -7.95 5.69 34.30
N ASP A 192 -7.92 6.70 35.14
CA ASP A 192 -9.07 7.10 35.97
C ASP A 192 -9.93 8.14 35.27
N TRP A 193 -11.26 7.89 35.27
CA TRP A 193 -12.23 8.73 34.59
C TRP A 193 -12.47 10.07 35.29
N LEU A 194 -12.44 10.06 36.62
CA LEU A 194 -12.62 11.31 37.38
C LEU A 194 -11.37 12.19 37.23
N GLU A 195 -10.18 11.62 37.30
CA GLU A 195 -8.93 12.36 37.11
C GLU A 195 -8.84 13.02 35.73
N VAL A 196 -9.37 12.40 34.68
CA VAL A 196 -9.33 13.00 33.36
C VAL A 196 -10.36 14.11 33.19
N LEU A 197 -11.54 14.02 33.86
CA LEU A 197 -12.67 14.94 33.63
C LEU A 197 -12.79 16.06 34.66
N GLU A 198 -12.20 15.92 35.85
CA GLU A 198 -12.25 16.95 36.87
C GLU A 198 -11.71 18.28 36.36
N GLY A 199 -12.53 19.32 36.44
CA GLY A 199 -12.23 20.67 35.98
C GLY A 199 -12.05 20.81 34.46
N ALA A 200 -12.46 19.83 33.67
CA ALA A 200 -12.30 19.86 32.22
C ALA A 200 -13.21 20.91 31.55
N SER A 201 -12.66 21.76 30.70
CA SER A 201 -13.41 22.73 29.89
C SER A 201 -13.55 22.32 28.41
N ALA A 202 -12.69 21.44 27.91
CA ALA A 202 -12.73 20.94 26.54
C ALA A 202 -12.50 19.43 26.53
N VAL A 203 -13.48 18.66 26.07
CA VAL A 203 -13.49 17.20 26.12
C VAL A 203 -13.81 16.61 24.76
N ALA A 204 -12.90 15.79 24.25
CA ALA A 204 -13.06 14.99 23.04
C ALA A 204 -13.37 13.53 23.40
N ILE A 205 -14.54 13.03 22.96
CA ILE A 205 -15.00 11.67 23.26
C ILE A 205 -14.90 10.84 21.98
N CYS A 206 -13.84 10.02 21.87
CA CYS A 206 -13.54 9.18 20.72
C CYS A 206 -13.30 7.70 21.11
N LEU A 207 -14.00 7.26 22.14
CA LEU A 207 -13.94 5.88 22.65
C LEU A 207 -14.54 4.87 21.67
N SER A 208 -13.92 3.70 21.57
CA SER A 208 -14.61 2.52 21.06
C SER A 208 -15.55 1.99 22.16
N LEU A 209 -16.78 1.61 21.77
CA LEU A 209 -17.74 1.06 22.72
C LEU A 209 -17.39 -0.39 23.01
N TYR A 210 -17.23 -0.73 24.28
CA TYR A 210 -17.06 -2.06 24.85
C TYR A 210 -17.63 -2.06 26.27
N ASP A 211 -17.81 -3.21 26.89
CA ASP A 211 -18.55 -3.36 28.16
C ASP A 211 -18.12 -2.36 29.25
N GLU A 212 -16.82 -2.08 29.37
CA GLU A 212 -16.28 -1.13 30.35
C GLU A 212 -16.58 0.34 30.06
N SER A 213 -16.96 0.68 28.82
CA SER A 213 -17.25 2.06 28.39
C SER A 213 -18.74 2.35 28.21
N VAL A 214 -19.59 1.31 28.22
CA VAL A 214 -21.05 1.47 28.13
C VAL A 214 -21.56 2.16 29.39
N HIS A 215 -22.34 3.25 29.22
CA HIS A 215 -22.93 4.07 30.29
C HIS A 215 -21.90 4.58 31.32
N ARG A 216 -20.63 4.64 30.94
CA ARG A 216 -19.55 5.03 31.85
C ARG A 216 -19.50 6.52 32.15
N LEU A 217 -19.89 7.37 31.19
CA LEU A 217 -20.10 8.80 31.45
C LEU A 217 -21.40 8.95 32.23
N ASP A 218 -21.29 9.04 33.55
CA ASP A 218 -22.41 9.18 34.47
C ASP A 218 -22.59 10.64 34.94
N GLN A 219 -23.62 10.89 35.78
CA GLN A 219 -23.93 12.18 36.33
C GLN A 219 -22.75 12.79 37.09
N ALA A 220 -22.05 12.02 37.92
CA ALA A 220 -20.96 12.52 38.76
C ALA A 220 -19.79 13.01 37.92
N LEU A 221 -19.45 12.29 36.85
CA LEU A 221 -18.40 12.67 35.91
C LEU A 221 -18.79 13.93 35.12
N ILE A 222 -20.05 14.09 34.70
CA ILE A 222 -20.51 15.32 34.05
C ILE A 222 -20.45 16.52 35.01
N GLN A 223 -20.84 16.34 36.26
CA GLN A 223 -20.80 17.39 37.29
C GLN A 223 -19.40 17.78 37.73
N SER A 224 -18.38 16.91 37.53
CA SER A 224 -16.99 17.21 37.86
C SER A 224 -16.32 18.17 36.86
N MET A 225 -16.90 18.36 35.67
CA MET A 225 -16.37 19.27 34.64
C MET A 225 -16.67 20.75 34.94
N CYS A 226 -16.01 21.65 34.22
CA CYS A 226 -16.33 23.06 34.27
C CYS A 226 -17.79 23.34 33.79
N ARG A 227 -18.41 24.40 34.31
CA ARG A 227 -19.78 24.79 33.92
C ARG A 227 -19.91 25.10 32.42
N GLU A 228 -18.87 25.69 31.81
CA GLU A 228 -18.87 26.04 30.39
C GLU A 228 -18.16 25.01 29.53
N ALA A 229 -18.17 23.73 29.97
CA ALA A 229 -17.48 22.68 29.29
C ALA A 229 -18.03 22.42 27.88
N ARG A 230 -17.13 22.21 26.92
CA ARG A 230 -17.45 21.82 25.56
C ARG A 230 -17.08 20.38 25.32
N LEU A 231 -18.07 19.55 25.00
CA LEU A 231 -17.92 18.14 24.71
C LEU A 231 -18.13 17.90 23.22
N VAL A 232 -17.18 17.24 22.57
CA VAL A 232 -17.31 16.79 21.18
C VAL A 232 -17.27 15.27 21.17
N CYS A 233 -18.38 14.64 20.77
CA CYS A 233 -18.57 13.20 20.83
C CYS A 233 -18.72 12.58 19.44
N VAL A 234 -17.79 11.68 19.09
CA VAL A 234 -17.84 10.83 17.89
C VAL A 234 -17.97 9.35 18.26
N ALA A 235 -18.01 9.04 19.56
CA ALA A 235 -18.29 7.71 20.09
C ALA A 235 -19.80 7.39 19.99
N LYS A 236 -20.17 6.09 20.08
CA LYS A 236 -21.58 5.70 20.15
C LYS A 236 -22.29 6.34 21.37
N PRO A 237 -23.59 6.70 21.26
CA PRO A 237 -24.32 7.38 22.34
C PRO A 237 -24.41 6.59 23.64
N ASP A 238 -24.23 5.27 23.58
CA ASP A 238 -24.30 4.38 24.74
C ASP A 238 -23.16 4.59 25.74
N VAL A 239 -22.18 5.44 25.44
CA VAL A 239 -21.17 5.89 26.40
C VAL A 239 -21.80 6.71 27.54
N PHE A 240 -22.90 7.43 27.30
CA PHE A 240 -23.60 8.22 28.30
C PHE A 240 -24.62 7.37 29.07
N SER A 241 -24.64 7.48 30.40
CA SER A 241 -25.74 6.99 31.20
C SER A 241 -26.98 7.87 31.02
N ASP A 242 -28.16 7.37 31.40
CA ASP A 242 -29.41 8.16 31.34
C ASP A 242 -29.38 9.39 32.26
N ASP A 243 -28.75 9.24 33.44
CA ASP A 243 -28.60 10.36 34.38
C ASP A 243 -27.62 11.42 33.87
N ALA A 244 -26.55 11.01 33.17
CA ALA A 244 -25.67 11.95 32.49
C ALA A 244 -26.42 12.77 31.43
N LEU A 245 -27.29 12.13 30.64
CA LEU A 245 -28.07 12.81 29.62
C LEU A 245 -29.08 13.81 30.24
N ARG A 246 -29.72 13.45 31.35
CA ARG A 246 -30.58 14.40 32.12
C ARG A 246 -29.77 15.57 32.66
N THR A 247 -28.58 15.31 33.18
CA THR A 247 -27.69 16.37 33.72
C THR A 247 -27.23 17.31 32.63
N LEU A 248 -26.80 16.78 31.46
CA LEU A 248 -26.41 17.57 30.29
C LEU A 248 -27.59 18.43 29.78
N ALA A 249 -28.78 17.85 29.74
CA ALA A 249 -29.99 18.59 29.30
C ALA A 249 -30.43 19.71 30.25
N ALA A 250 -30.12 19.56 31.55
CA ALA A 250 -30.39 20.57 32.57
C ALA A 250 -29.29 21.63 32.68
N ALA A 251 -28.09 21.38 32.15
CA ALA A 251 -26.96 22.30 32.19
C ALA A 251 -27.07 23.28 31.02
N GLU A 252 -27.38 24.54 31.29
CA GLU A 252 -27.54 25.57 30.23
C GLU A 252 -26.22 25.96 29.58
N ASP A 253 -25.08 25.75 30.27
CA ASP A 253 -23.76 26.24 29.88
C ASP A 253 -22.89 25.16 29.21
N ILE A 254 -23.20 23.86 29.35
CA ILE A 254 -22.44 22.78 28.74
C ILE A 254 -22.88 22.60 27.28
N GLN A 255 -21.90 22.61 26.37
CA GLN A 255 -22.15 22.39 24.94
C GLN A 255 -21.78 20.95 24.54
N LEU A 256 -22.75 20.17 24.05
CA LEU A 256 -22.51 18.84 23.49
C LEU A 256 -22.63 18.90 21.96
N VAL A 257 -21.58 18.54 21.25
CA VAL A 257 -21.52 18.39 19.79
C VAL A 257 -21.42 16.91 19.42
N LEU A 258 -22.30 16.47 18.53
CA LEU A 258 -22.41 15.06 18.12
C LEU A 258 -22.06 14.89 16.64
N ASP A 259 -21.28 13.86 16.31
CA ASP A 259 -21.07 13.41 14.92
C ASP A 259 -21.70 12.02 14.73
N TYR A 260 -23.03 12.01 14.60
CA TYR A 260 -23.81 10.79 14.42
C TYR A 260 -24.47 10.76 13.03
N GLY A 261 -24.45 9.58 12.40
CA GLY A 261 -25.28 9.32 11.23
C GLY A 261 -26.77 9.37 11.58
N ALA A 262 -27.62 9.57 10.58
CA ALA A 262 -29.06 9.80 10.77
C ALA A 262 -29.73 8.76 11.68
N VAL A 263 -29.49 7.47 11.45
CA VAL A 263 -30.09 6.37 12.25
C VAL A 263 -29.66 6.44 13.71
N THR A 264 -28.38 6.69 13.98
CA THR A 264 -27.86 6.80 15.36
C THR A 264 -28.39 8.07 16.03
N LEU A 265 -28.48 9.16 15.28
CA LEU A 265 -29.03 10.44 15.78
C LEU A 265 -30.51 10.31 16.12
N ASP A 266 -31.30 9.63 15.30
CA ASP A 266 -32.73 9.42 15.56
C ASP A 266 -32.95 8.51 16.79
N ALA A 267 -32.13 7.46 16.94
CA ALA A 267 -32.14 6.64 18.16
C ALA A 267 -31.77 7.45 19.43
N PHE A 268 -30.76 8.32 19.32
CA PHE A 268 -30.35 9.21 20.39
C PHE A 268 -31.48 10.21 20.74
N ARG A 269 -32.14 10.80 19.76
CA ARG A 269 -33.30 11.70 19.96
C ARG A 269 -34.44 10.97 20.66
N LEU A 270 -34.80 9.78 20.21
CA LEU A 270 -35.85 8.99 20.84
C LEU A 270 -35.50 8.66 22.29
N ARG A 271 -34.26 8.27 22.60
CA ARG A 271 -33.78 8.00 23.95
C ARG A 271 -33.93 9.26 24.84
N THR A 272 -33.47 10.43 24.38
CA THR A 272 -33.53 11.68 25.14
C THR A 272 -34.96 12.15 25.34
N GLN A 273 -35.86 11.99 24.37
CA GLN A 273 -37.28 12.25 24.51
C GLN A 273 -37.93 11.35 25.57
N THR A 274 -37.64 10.05 25.58
CA THR A 274 -38.13 9.09 26.56
C THR A 274 -37.67 9.46 27.99
N LEU A 275 -36.46 10.03 28.10
CA LEU A 275 -35.93 10.52 29.39
C LEU A 275 -36.51 11.87 29.84
N GLY A 276 -37.38 12.47 29.06
CA GLY A 276 -37.95 13.78 29.37
C GLY A 276 -36.97 14.95 29.21
N CYS A 277 -35.90 14.76 28.46
CA CYS A 277 -34.84 15.76 28.29
C CYS A 277 -35.20 16.92 27.34
N GLY A 278 -36.49 17.13 27.01
CA GLY A 278 -36.93 18.28 26.20
C GLY A 278 -36.42 18.30 24.77
N VAL A 279 -36.74 19.39 24.05
CA VAL A 279 -36.33 19.58 22.66
C VAL A 279 -34.83 19.90 22.58
N SER A 280 -34.18 19.41 21.56
CA SER A 280 -32.78 19.39 21.16
C SER A 280 -31.97 20.71 21.16
N SER A 281 -32.21 21.64 22.12
CA SER A 281 -31.43 22.89 22.21
C SER A 281 -30.06 22.74 22.89
N TRP A 282 -29.90 21.69 23.68
CA TRP A 282 -28.71 21.47 24.51
C TRP A 282 -27.56 20.66 23.81
N TYR A 283 -27.84 20.13 22.62
CA TYR A 283 -26.80 19.49 21.81
C TYR A 283 -26.87 19.95 20.35
N ARG A 284 -25.71 19.92 19.67
CA ARG A 284 -25.57 20.24 18.25
C ARG A 284 -25.30 18.97 17.46
N PRO A 285 -26.28 18.44 16.73
CA PRO A 285 -26.01 17.31 15.83
C PRO A 285 -25.23 17.79 14.62
N ALA A 286 -24.29 16.96 14.12
CA ALA A 286 -23.70 17.17 12.82
C ALA A 286 -24.80 17.08 11.74
N THR A 287 -24.82 18.01 10.81
CA THR A 287 -25.61 17.90 9.59
C THR A 287 -24.91 17.03 8.58
N LEU A 288 -25.63 16.51 7.59
CA LEU A 288 -25.01 15.71 6.51
C LEU A 288 -23.81 16.41 5.84
N THR A 289 -23.84 17.74 5.77
CA THR A 289 -22.76 18.54 5.18
C THR A 289 -21.59 18.81 6.12
N THR A 290 -21.74 18.54 7.42
CA THR A 290 -20.72 18.81 8.45
C THR A 290 -20.20 17.56 9.13
N GLN A 291 -20.77 16.39 8.86
CA GLN A 291 -20.24 15.12 9.36
C GLN A 291 -18.84 14.87 8.81
N ALA A 292 -17.93 14.49 9.69
CA ALA A 292 -16.53 14.23 9.34
C ALA A 292 -16.37 13.16 8.25
N ALA A 293 -17.15 12.09 8.35
CA ALA A 293 -17.08 10.94 7.44
C ALA A 293 -17.80 11.16 6.09
N THR A 294 -18.45 12.31 5.87
CA THR A 294 -19.20 12.62 4.63
C THR A 294 -18.53 13.67 3.75
N THR A 295 -17.35 14.15 4.12
CA THR A 295 -16.58 15.07 3.27
C THR A 295 -16.05 14.34 2.03
N GLU A 296 -16.01 15.06 0.89
CA GLU A 296 -15.46 14.47 -0.35
C GLU A 296 -14.03 13.95 -0.16
N ALA A 297 -13.19 14.66 0.61
CA ALA A 297 -11.83 14.23 0.92
C ALA A 297 -11.80 12.91 1.69
N CYS A 298 -12.67 12.75 2.70
CA CYS A 298 -12.78 11.48 3.42
C CYS A 298 -13.27 10.35 2.51
N HIS A 299 -14.23 10.64 1.63
CA HIS A 299 -14.71 9.67 0.65
C HIS A 299 -13.58 9.26 -0.31
N CYS A 300 -12.76 10.20 -0.79
CA CYS A 300 -11.60 9.89 -1.64
C CYS A 300 -10.62 8.94 -0.96
N ASP A 301 -10.24 9.20 0.29
CA ASP A 301 -9.30 8.35 1.03
C ASP A 301 -9.85 6.94 1.26
N LEU A 302 -11.13 6.84 1.65
CA LEU A 302 -11.79 5.55 1.86
C LEU A 302 -11.92 4.76 0.54
N ASP A 303 -12.24 5.42 -0.56
CA ASP A 303 -12.38 4.80 -1.87
C ASP A 303 -11.02 4.35 -2.41
N TYR A 304 -9.95 5.12 -2.14
CA TYR A 304 -8.57 4.70 -2.41
C TYR A 304 -8.25 3.39 -1.67
N ALA A 305 -8.51 3.34 -0.36
CA ALA A 305 -8.27 2.13 0.43
C ALA A 305 -9.09 0.92 -0.07
N VAL A 306 -10.36 1.14 -0.44
CA VAL A 306 -11.22 0.10 -1.05
C VAL A 306 -10.60 -0.39 -2.37
N SER A 307 -10.09 0.51 -3.19
CA SER A 307 -9.46 0.16 -4.47
C SER A 307 -8.21 -0.71 -4.27
N VAL A 308 -7.41 -0.42 -3.24
CA VAL A 308 -6.26 -1.26 -2.88
C VAL A 308 -6.71 -2.67 -2.47
N GLN A 309 -7.81 -2.78 -1.70
CA GLN A 309 -8.36 -4.08 -1.31
C GLN A 309 -8.91 -4.88 -2.51
N LEU A 310 -9.60 -4.21 -3.43
CA LEU A 310 -10.05 -4.82 -4.68
C LEU A 310 -8.86 -5.30 -5.53
N SER A 311 -7.79 -4.52 -5.58
CA SER A 311 -6.56 -4.89 -6.30
C SER A 311 -5.92 -6.15 -5.72
N LEU A 312 -5.88 -6.30 -4.40
CA LEU A 312 -5.37 -7.50 -3.73
C LEU A 312 -6.18 -8.76 -4.08
N MET A 313 -7.50 -8.62 -4.16
CA MET A 313 -8.38 -9.73 -4.57
C MET A 313 -8.11 -10.12 -6.02
N ALA A 314 -8.14 -9.15 -6.92
CA ALA A 314 -8.00 -9.36 -8.35
C ALA A 314 -6.60 -9.90 -8.73
N LEU A 315 -5.55 -9.45 -8.03
CA LEU A 315 -4.18 -9.93 -8.20
C LEU A 315 -4.09 -11.46 -8.04
N ARG A 316 -4.72 -12.01 -7.01
CA ARG A 316 -4.70 -13.46 -6.75
C ARG A 316 -5.38 -14.25 -7.86
N SER A 317 -6.51 -13.75 -8.34
CA SER A 317 -7.22 -14.36 -9.47
C SER A 317 -6.35 -14.33 -10.74
N LEU A 318 -5.72 -13.18 -11.04
CA LEU A 318 -4.79 -13.03 -12.15
C LEU A 318 -3.65 -14.06 -12.08
N VAL A 319 -2.98 -14.14 -10.93
CA VAL A 319 -1.83 -15.05 -10.75
C VAL A 319 -2.25 -16.50 -10.97
N ARG A 320 -3.37 -16.93 -10.39
CA ARG A 320 -3.88 -18.31 -10.58
C ARG A 320 -4.16 -18.63 -12.04
N ARG A 321 -4.79 -17.69 -12.76
CA ARG A 321 -5.05 -17.88 -14.22
C ARG A 321 -3.74 -18.00 -15.00
N LYS A 322 -2.75 -17.15 -14.71
CA LYS A 322 -1.45 -17.16 -15.41
C LYS A 322 -0.62 -18.39 -15.07
N LEU A 323 -0.60 -18.84 -13.83
CA LEU A 323 0.11 -20.08 -13.44
C LEU A 323 -0.51 -21.33 -14.04
N ALA A 324 -1.81 -21.32 -14.37
CA ALA A 324 -2.48 -22.42 -15.06
C ALA A 324 -2.13 -22.48 -16.57
N GLN A 325 -1.53 -21.44 -17.13
CA GLN A 325 -1.11 -21.35 -18.52
C GLN A 325 0.37 -21.73 -18.67
N SER A 326 0.80 -22.14 -19.88
CA SER A 326 2.23 -22.23 -20.20
C SER A 326 2.80 -20.85 -20.43
N LEU A 327 3.95 -20.57 -19.83
CA LEU A 327 4.77 -19.38 -20.08
C LEU A 327 5.99 -19.65 -20.97
N THR A 328 5.94 -20.74 -21.75
CA THR A 328 6.96 -21.06 -22.75
C THR A 328 6.93 -20.06 -23.89
N ILE A 329 7.98 -19.30 -24.10
CA ILE A 329 8.09 -18.36 -25.23
C ILE A 329 8.15 -19.18 -26.53
N PRO A 330 7.15 -19.07 -27.41
CA PRO A 330 7.04 -19.93 -28.56
C PRO A 330 8.14 -19.65 -29.60
N PRO A 331 8.78 -20.70 -30.18
CA PRO A 331 9.86 -20.51 -31.15
C PRO A 331 9.34 -20.19 -32.56
N ARG A 332 8.06 -19.94 -32.76
CA ARG A 332 7.44 -19.75 -34.09
C ARG A 332 6.95 -18.35 -34.29
N HIS A 333 6.94 -17.90 -35.55
CA HIS A 333 6.35 -16.62 -35.93
C HIS A 333 4.85 -16.57 -35.59
N VAL A 334 4.39 -15.36 -35.34
CA VAL A 334 2.98 -15.02 -35.11
C VAL A 334 2.19 -15.18 -36.39
N ASP A 335 0.92 -15.54 -36.27
CA ASP A 335 0.00 -15.55 -37.41
C ASP A 335 -0.09 -14.17 -38.05
N ALA A 336 -0.12 -14.11 -39.39
CA ALA A 336 -0.14 -12.85 -40.14
C ALA A 336 -1.35 -11.96 -39.80
N GLY A 337 -2.45 -12.56 -39.33
CA GLY A 337 -3.68 -11.85 -38.90
C GLY A 337 -3.72 -11.50 -37.41
N ALA A 338 -2.68 -11.81 -36.62
CA ALA A 338 -2.68 -11.50 -35.19
C ALA A 338 -2.65 -9.98 -34.93
N PRO A 339 -3.32 -9.48 -33.88
CA PRO A 339 -3.36 -8.06 -33.56
C PRO A 339 -1.98 -7.51 -33.25
N ARG A 340 -1.73 -6.25 -33.63
CA ARG A 340 -0.45 -5.57 -33.44
C ARG A 340 -0.41 -4.82 -32.11
N VAL A 341 0.76 -4.86 -31.46
CA VAL A 341 1.05 -4.06 -30.26
C VAL A 341 2.46 -3.49 -30.37
N SER A 342 2.59 -2.19 -30.17
CA SER A 342 3.87 -1.50 -30.05
C SER A 342 4.22 -1.27 -28.59
N ILE A 343 5.44 -1.59 -28.19
CA ILE A 343 5.97 -1.34 -26.85
C ILE A 343 7.05 -0.25 -26.98
N ILE A 344 6.90 0.82 -26.21
CA ILE A 344 7.84 1.93 -26.16
C ILE A 344 8.69 1.79 -24.91
N GLY A 345 9.94 1.39 -25.07
CA GLY A 345 10.91 1.13 -24.02
C GLY A 345 11.46 -0.31 -24.06
N ARG A 346 12.77 -0.44 -24.23
CA ARG A 346 13.52 -1.71 -24.30
C ARG A 346 14.18 -2.08 -22.96
N GLY A 347 13.67 -1.52 -21.85
CA GLY A 347 14.06 -1.91 -20.50
C GLY A 347 13.41 -3.24 -20.09
N ILE A 348 13.73 -3.72 -18.87
CA ILE A 348 13.18 -5.00 -18.40
C ILE A 348 11.65 -5.02 -18.41
N ASN A 349 10.99 -3.92 -18.05
CA ASN A 349 9.53 -3.84 -18.08
C ASN A 349 8.99 -4.02 -19.50
N GLY A 350 9.57 -3.35 -20.50
CA GLY A 350 9.16 -3.52 -21.88
C GLY A 350 9.38 -4.93 -22.42
N LEU A 351 10.48 -5.58 -22.02
CA LEU A 351 10.75 -6.98 -22.41
C LEU A 351 9.75 -7.96 -21.78
N LEU A 352 9.40 -7.77 -20.51
CA LEU A 352 8.39 -8.62 -19.84
C LEU A 352 6.99 -8.38 -20.42
N GLN A 353 6.67 -7.14 -20.84
CA GLN A 353 5.47 -6.85 -21.63
C GLN A 353 5.49 -7.65 -22.95
N ALA A 354 6.62 -7.62 -23.66
CA ALA A 354 6.78 -8.36 -24.92
C ALA A 354 6.60 -9.87 -24.70
N VAL A 355 7.13 -10.45 -23.62
CA VAL A 355 6.92 -11.85 -23.27
C VAL A 355 5.45 -12.17 -23.15
N MET A 356 4.71 -11.45 -22.29
CA MET A 356 3.30 -11.75 -22.03
C MET A 356 2.39 -11.55 -23.24
N LEU A 357 2.65 -10.50 -24.02
CA LEU A 357 1.90 -10.25 -25.26
C LEU A 357 2.21 -11.29 -26.34
N ARG A 358 3.48 -11.71 -26.41
CA ARG A 358 3.86 -12.75 -27.36
C ARG A 358 3.24 -14.13 -26.99
N LEU A 359 3.18 -14.46 -25.71
CA LEU A 359 2.48 -15.63 -25.22
C LEU A 359 0.98 -15.62 -25.54
N ALA A 360 0.39 -14.44 -25.65
CA ALA A 360 -1.01 -14.24 -26.05
C ALA A 360 -1.20 -14.10 -27.58
N ASN A 361 -0.20 -14.46 -28.38
CA ASN A 361 -0.21 -14.47 -29.84
C ASN A 361 -0.40 -13.09 -30.50
N TYR A 362 0.14 -12.01 -29.89
CA TYR A 362 0.19 -10.68 -30.53
C TYR A 362 1.41 -10.51 -31.44
N GLN A 363 1.29 -9.72 -32.48
CA GLN A 363 2.42 -9.20 -33.24
C GLN A 363 3.04 -8.06 -32.45
N VAL A 364 4.24 -8.26 -31.89
CA VAL A 364 4.87 -7.31 -30.98
C VAL A 364 6.05 -6.62 -31.66
N THR A 365 6.06 -5.28 -31.58
CA THR A 365 7.19 -4.44 -31.97
C THR A 365 7.68 -3.67 -30.74
N VAL A 366 8.96 -3.79 -30.40
CA VAL A 366 9.59 -3.07 -29.30
C VAL A 366 10.45 -1.93 -29.86
N HIS A 367 10.11 -0.70 -29.48
CA HIS A 367 10.83 0.51 -29.85
C HIS A 367 11.77 0.93 -28.71
N GLY A 368 13.01 1.27 -29.05
CA GLY A 368 13.99 1.77 -28.09
C GLY A 368 15.43 1.55 -28.55
N GLY A 369 16.31 2.47 -28.18
CA GLY A 369 17.71 2.43 -28.58
C GLY A 369 18.45 1.20 -28.03
N ASN A 370 19.42 0.74 -28.82
CA ASN A 370 20.34 -0.33 -28.40
C ASN A 370 21.52 0.21 -27.57
N GLN A 371 21.48 1.50 -27.22
CA GLN A 371 22.54 2.13 -26.45
C GLN A 371 22.45 1.68 -24.99
N ARG A 372 23.41 0.85 -24.56
CA ARG A 372 23.52 0.33 -23.19
C ARG A 372 23.71 1.44 -22.13
N SER A 373 23.79 2.71 -22.56
CA SER A 373 24.04 3.87 -21.69
C SER A 373 22.79 4.57 -21.15
N ASP A 374 21.61 4.43 -21.77
CA ASP A 374 20.54 5.40 -21.61
C ASP A 374 19.52 5.05 -20.52
N GLY A 375 19.42 3.83 -20.05
CA GLY A 375 18.45 3.43 -19.02
C GLY A 375 19.04 2.67 -17.87
N ALA A 376 18.37 2.66 -16.72
CA ALA A 376 18.79 1.92 -15.53
C ALA A 376 19.02 0.43 -15.82
N SER A 377 18.28 -0.16 -16.77
CA SER A 377 18.41 -1.56 -17.18
C SER A 377 19.63 -1.85 -18.03
N HIS A 378 20.31 -0.83 -18.54
CA HIS A 378 21.50 -0.96 -19.40
C HIS A 378 22.81 -0.59 -18.70
N LYS A 379 22.76 -0.10 -17.47
CA LYS A 379 23.98 0.22 -16.72
C LYS A 379 24.74 -1.07 -16.39
N PRO A 380 26.04 -1.16 -16.68
CA PRO A 380 26.84 -2.37 -16.53
C PRO A 380 27.02 -2.83 -15.08
N VAL A 381 26.69 -1.97 -14.14
CA VAL A 381 26.75 -2.25 -12.69
C VAL A 381 25.38 -2.53 -12.09
N ASN A 382 24.35 -2.73 -12.92
CA ASN A 382 22.98 -2.92 -12.45
C ASN A 382 22.80 -4.29 -11.81
N MET A 383 22.47 -4.30 -10.51
CA MET A 383 22.15 -5.51 -9.77
C MET A 383 20.64 -5.67 -9.64
N ARG A 384 20.19 -6.89 -9.83
CA ARG A 384 18.77 -7.23 -9.66
C ARG A 384 18.60 -8.39 -8.70
N HIS A 385 18.00 -8.10 -7.58
CA HIS A 385 17.48 -9.11 -6.67
C HIS A 385 15.96 -9.03 -6.67
N MET A 386 15.31 -10.17 -6.67
CA MET A 386 13.87 -10.27 -6.49
C MET A 386 13.58 -10.74 -5.08
N SER A 387 12.78 -10.03 -4.32
CA SER A 387 12.27 -10.50 -3.02
C SER A 387 10.92 -9.85 -2.70
N ALA A 388 10.18 -10.45 -1.78
CA ALA A 388 8.83 -9.97 -1.43
C ALA A 388 8.81 -8.52 -0.92
N THR A 389 9.89 -8.03 -0.33
CA THR A 389 10.01 -6.69 0.25
C THR A 389 10.94 -5.77 -0.53
N GLU A 390 10.94 -5.86 -1.87
CA GLU A 390 11.74 -4.99 -2.75
C GLU A 390 11.31 -3.53 -2.72
N THR A 391 10.00 -3.29 -2.68
CA THR A 391 9.41 -1.96 -2.70
C THR A 391 8.90 -1.58 -1.33
N THR A 392 9.11 -0.33 -0.96
CA THR A 392 8.52 0.27 0.23
C THR A 392 7.40 1.18 -0.24
N ALA A 393 6.16 0.81 0.02
CA ALA A 393 5.02 1.68 -0.21
C ALA A 393 5.12 2.92 0.69
N LYS A 394 4.59 4.03 0.23
CA LYS A 394 4.57 5.30 0.98
C LYS A 394 3.12 5.74 1.16
N PRO A 395 2.78 6.41 2.27
CA PRO A 395 1.51 7.09 2.39
C PRO A 395 1.52 8.31 1.47
N LEU A 396 0.36 8.66 0.91
CA LEU A 396 0.21 9.90 0.14
C LEU A 396 0.16 11.10 1.10
N HIS A 397 -1.00 11.30 1.69
CA HIS A 397 -1.30 12.39 2.63
C HIS A 397 -1.97 11.87 3.91
N ASN A 398 -2.27 10.60 3.95
CA ASN A 398 -2.93 9.90 5.04
C ASN A 398 -2.14 8.65 5.38
N GLU A 399 -1.49 8.64 6.55
CA GLU A 399 -0.61 7.53 6.98
C GLU A 399 -1.35 6.20 7.16
N TYR A 400 -2.67 6.22 7.39
CA TYR A 400 -3.49 5.01 7.49
C TYR A 400 -3.66 4.28 6.15
N LEU A 401 -3.26 4.89 5.03
CA LEU A 401 -3.19 4.22 3.74
C LEU A 401 -1.92 3.38 3.58
N LEU A 402 -0.87 3.70 4.34
CA LEU A 402 0.42 3.02 4.24
C LEU A 402 0.33 1.49 4.43
N PRO A 403 -0.38 0.94 5.44
CA PRO A 403 -0.46 -0.51 5.62
C PRO A 403 -1.13 -1.22 4.43
N ALA A 404 -2.15 -0.62 3.83
CA ALA A 404 -2.82 -1.16 2.65
C ALA A 404 -1.89 -1.15 1.42
N ASN A 405 -1.22 -0.04 1.16
CA ASN A 405 -0.27 0.11 0.06
C ASN A 405 0.92 -0.86 0.22
N GLN A 406 1.45 -0.98 1.43
CA GLN A 406 2.54 -1.91 1.72
C GLN A 406 2.11 -3.36 1.51
N CYS A 407 0.90 -3.72 1.93
CA CYS A 407 0.34 -5.05 1.68
C CYS A 407 0.23 -5.33 0.18
N LEU A 408 -0.29 -4.39 -0.62
CA LEU A 408 -0.40 -4.56 -2.07
C LEU A 408 0.98 -4.69 -2.73
N ALA A 409 1.95 -3.84 -2.36
CA ALA A 409 3.31 -3.90 -2.90
C ALA A 409 3.98 -5.25 -2.61
N VAL A 410 3.85 -5.75 -1.38
CA VAL A 410 4.38 -7.07 -0.98
C VAL A 410 3.70 -8.20 -1.75
N GLU A 411 2.39 -8.19 -1.86
CA GLU A 411 1.66 -9.24 -2.59
C GLU A 411 1.94 -9.19 -4.11
N CYS A 412 2.15 -8.01 -4.70
CA CYS A 412 2.61 -7.87 -6.09
C CYS A 412 4.02 -8.46 -6.27
N ASN A 413 4.94 -8.23 -5.32
CA ASN A 413 6.27 -8.82 -5.36
C ASN A 413 6.19 -10.35 -5.27
N ARG A 414 5.41 -10.90 -4.34
CA ARG A 414 5.21 -12.34 -4.17
C ARG A 414 4.60 -12.98 -5.41
N ALA A 415 3.58 -12.33 -5.98
CA ALA A 415 2.97 -12.73 -7.25
C ALA A 415 3.97 -12.77 -8.40
N GLY A 416 4.81 -11.74 -8.49
CA GLY A 416 5.86 -11.66 -9.49
C GLY A 416 6.92 -12.75 -9.35
N ILE A 417 7.29 -13.10 -8.12
CA ILE A 417 8.21 -14.24 -7.85
C ILE A 417 7.59 -15.56 -8.34
N GLU A 418 6.31 -15.84 -8.04
CA GLU A 418 5.64 -17.06 -8.51
C GLU A 418 5.56 -17.14 -10.05
N LEU A 419 5.21 -16.02 -10.70
CA LEU A 419 5.17 -15.96 -12.16
C LEU A 419 6.56 -16.12 -12.78
N PHE A 420 7.59 -15.56 -12.13
CA PHE A 420 8.97 -15.73 -12.57
C PHE A 420 9.46 -17.17 -12.39
N GLU A 421 9.15 -17.82 -11.28
CA GLU A 421 9.42 -19.26 -11.09
C GLU A 421 8.81 -20.09 -12.22
N LYS A 422 7.56 -19.79 -12.59
CA LYS A 422 6.89 -20.47 -13.71
C LYS A 422 7.56 -20.16 -15.04
N LEU A 423 7.95 -18.90 -15.29
CA LEU A 423 8.66 -18.52 -16.51
C LEU A 423 10.00 -19.28 -16.65
N LEU A 424 10.76 -19.40 -15.55
CA LEU A 424 12.02 -20.14 -15.53
C LEU A 424 11.81 -21.65 -15.75
N ALA A 425 10.78 -22.22 -15.13
CA ALA A 425 10.44 -23.64 -15.30
C ALA A 425 10.05 -23.98 -16.75
N ASP A 426 9.30 -23.06 -17.38
CA ASP A 426 8.83 -23.24 -18.75
C ASP A 426 9.91 -22.86 -19.82
N ASN A 427 10.98 -22.14 -19.42
CA ASN A 427 12.06 -21.71 -20.30
C ASN A 427 13.44 -22.00 -19.62
N PRO A 428 13.93 -23.26 -19.68
CA PRO A 428 15.13 -23.68 -18.93
C PRO A 428 16.41 -22.91 -19.25
N THR A 429 16.52 -22.30 -20.45
CA THR A 429 17.67 -21.48 -20.82
C THR A 429 17.78 -20.22 -19.95
N LEU A 430 16.68 -19.69 -19.44
CA LEU A 430 16.65 -18.56 -18.52
C LEU A 430 17.09 -18.94 -17.11
N ALA A 431 16.80 -20.18 -16.68
CA ALA A 431 17.03 -20.62 -15.31
C ALA A 431 18.52 -20.58 -14.90
N ARG A 432 19.44 -20.70 -15.85
CA ARG A 432 20.90 -20.63 -15.59
C ARG A 432 21.37 -19.26 -15.09
N PHE A 433 20.60 -18.21 -15.34
CA PHE A 433 20.89 -16.83 -14.93
C PHE A 433 20.17 -16.39 -13.66
N ALA A 434 19.40 -17.28 -13.05
CA ALA A 434 18.62 -17.00 -11.85
C ALA A 434 18.94 -18.01 -10.76
N ARG A 435 19.30 -17.52 -9.58
CA ARG A 435 19.57 -18.35 -8.40
C ARG A 435 18.53 -18.09 -7.35
N SER A 436 17.88 -19.14 -6.86
CA SER A 436 16.89 -19.03 -5.81
C SER A 436 17.51 -18.58 -4.49
N ARG A 437 16.73 -17.85 -3.71
CA ARG A 437 17.00 -17.27 -2.40
C ARG A 437 17.88 -16.02 -2.42
N VAL A 438 17.51 -15.11 -1.54
CA VAL A 438 18.20 -13.84 -1.27
C VAL A 438 18.50 -13.78 0.22
N VAL A 439 19.66 -13.30 0.58
CA VAL A 439 20.05 -13.13 1.99
C VAL A 439 19.89 -11.67 2.39
N ARG A 440 19.15 -11.43 3.48
CA ARG A 440 19.05 -10.14 4.16
C ARG A 440 19.88 -10.18 5.42
N ALA A 441 20.82 -9.26 5.53
CA ALA A 441 21.70 -9.13 6.67
C ALA A 441 21.52 -7.78 7.34
N TYR A 442 21.29 -7.78 8.63
CA TYR A 442 21.05 -6.62 9.46
C TYR A 442 22.33 -6.26 10.21
N MET A 443 22.72 -5.00 10.16
CA MET A 443 23.92 -4.53 10.84
C MET A 443 23.71 -4.53 12.36
N ASN A 444 24.82 -4.69 13.12
CA ASN A 444 24.78 -4.75 14.59
C ASN A 444 24.21 -3.50 15.26
N ASP A 445 24.36 -2.34 14.61
CA ASP A 445 23.90 -1.04 15.06
C ASP A 445 22.50 -0.66 14.53
N ALA A 446 21.86 -1.55 13.78
CA ALA A 446 20.51 -1.31 13.27
C ALA A 446 19.46 -1.49 14.40
N SER A 447 18.64 -0.48 14.60
CA SER A 447 17.48 -0.55 15.49
C SER A 447 16.31 -1.29 14.82
N GLY A 448 15.45 -1.93 15.61
CA GLY A 448 14.23 -2.58 15.11
C GLY A 448 14.46 -3.90 14.35
N VAL A 449 15.64 -4.53 14.45
CA VAL A 449 15.99 -5.75 13.72
C VAL A 449 15.02 -6.90 14.03
N GLU A 450 14.64 -7.10 15.29
CA GLU A 450 13.70 -8.17 15.68
C GLU A 450 12.32 -7.96 15.04
N ALA A 451 11.82 -6.72 15.03
CA ALA A 451 10.55 -6.39 14.39
C ALA A 451 10.61 -6.62 12.88
N ALA A 452 11.71 -6.25 12.22
CA ALA A 452 11.90 -6.46 10.79
C ALA A 452 12.01 -7.96 10.43
N ILE A 453 12.67 -8.77 11.26
CA ILE A 453 12.74 -10.23 11.07
C ILE A 453 11.36 -10.86 11.30
N HIS A 454 10.63 -10.42 12.32
CA HIS A 454 9.27 -10.88 12.58
C HIS A 454 8.34 -10.58 11.41
N GLU A 455 8.34 -9.34 10.92
CA GLU A 455 7.57 -8.95 9.73
C GLU A 455 7.94 -9.81 8.52
N GLN A 456 9.22 -10.04 8.28
CA GLN A 456 9.68 -10.89 7.17
C GLN A 456 9.21 -12.33 7.33
N ARG A 457 9.22 -12.87 8.55
CA ARG A 457 8.70 -14.20 8.86
C ARG A 457 7.21 -14.29 8.60
N ASP A 458 6.45 -13.27 8.98
CA ASP A 458 5.00 -13.21 8.72
C ASP A 458 4.72 -13.16 7.22
N ILE A 459 5.51 -12.42 6.44
CA ILE A 459 5.39 -12.36 4.98
C ILE A 459 5.67 -13.73 4.34
N GLU A 460 6.75 -14.40 4.75
CA GLU A 460 7.11 -15.71 4.20
C GLU A 460 6.10 -16.81 4.55
N ASN A 461 5.59 -16.82 5.80
CA ASN A 461 4.66 -17.83 6.29
C ASN A 461 3.24 -17.70 5.70
N ARG A 462 2.86 -16.54 5.19
CA ARG A 462 1.53 -16.38 4.55
C ARG A 462 1.40 -17.27 3.32
N PRO A 463 0.20 -17.79 3.03
CA PRO A 463 -0.04 -18.44 1.74
C PRO A 463 0.33 -17.51 0.58
N TRP A 464 0.95 -18.07 -0.44
CA TRP A 464 1.31 -17.34 -1.67
C TRP A 464 0.05 -16.88 -2.43
N PRO A 465 0.15 -15.86 -3.32
CA PRO A 465 -0.99 -15.40 -4.11
C PRO A 465 -1.72 -16.50 -4.88
N SER A 466 -1.01 -17.54 -5.33
CA SER A 466 -1.60 -18.74 -5.95
C SER A 466 -2.39 -19.63 -4.99
N GLY A 467 -2.21 -19.46 -3.69
CA GLY A 467 -2.74 -20.34 -2.64
C GLY A 467 -1.77 -21.42 -2.17
N LYS A 468 -0.55 -21.50 -2.71
CA LYS A 468 0.48 -22.39 -2.19
C LYS A 468 0.82 -22.03 -0.74
N PRO A 469 1.20 -23.02 0.11
CA PRO A 469 1.64 -22.76 1.47
C PRO A 469 2.79 -21.76 1.52
N GLY A 470 2.87 -21.00 2.61
CA GLY A 470 4.03 -20.15 2.92
C GLY A 470 5.32 -20.97 3.00
N ARG A 471 6.43 -20.27 2.99
CA ARG A 471 7.78 -20.87 3.13
C ARG A 471 8.34 -20.51 4.50
N GLU A 472 9.08 -21.43 5.09
CA GLU A 472 9.78 -21.17 6.34
C GLU A 472 11.00 -20.29 6.08
N LEU A 473 11.18 -19.28 6.92
CA LEU A 473 12.33 -18.41 6.92
C LEU A 473 13.50 -19.11 7.61
N THR A 474 14.68 -19.10 6.96
CA THR A 474 15.90 -19.68 7.52
C THR A 474 16.78 -18.57 8.10
N GLU A 475 17.12 -18.68 9.38
CA GLU A 475 18.10 -17.78 10.01
C GLU A 475 19.52 -18.32 9.81
N ILE A 476 20.46 -17.39 9.53
CA ILE A 476 21.90 -17.67 9.38
C ILE A 476 22.61 -17.09 10.59
N SER A 477 23.36 -17.91 11.33
CA SER A 477 24.13 -17.40 12.45
C SER A 477 25.22 -16.42 11.99
N GLN A 478 25.61 -15.50 12.85
CA GLN A 478 26.66 -14.50 12.57
C GLN A 478 27.97 -15.16 12.10
N ARG A 479 28.34 -16.27 12.72
CA ARG A 479 29.54 -17.04 12.34
C ARG A 479 29.42 -17.61 10.93
N GLN A 480 28.34 -18.32 10.63
CA GLN A 480 28.07 -18.87 9.30
C GLN A 480 28.02 -17.79 8.23
N PHE A 481 27.43 -16.63 8.57
CA PHE A 481 27.35 -15.48 7.66
C PHE A 481 28.76 -14.94 7.35
N LEU A 482 29.60 -14.72 8.36
CA LEU A 482 30.95 -14.24 8.18
C LEU A 482 31.81 -15.22 7.39
N GLU A 483 31.72 -16.52 7.70
CA GLU A 483 32.44 -17.59 6.97
C GLU A 483 32.01 -17.65 5.49
N ARG A 484 30.70 -17.45 5.21
CA ARG A 484 30.16 -17.57 3.85
C ARG A 484 30.36 -16.33 2.98
N TYR A 485 30.24 -15.13 3.57
CA TYR A 485 30.19 -13.87 2.83
C TYR A 485 31.39 -12.96 3.07
N GLY A 486 32.15 -13.17 4.12
CA GLY A 486 33.31 -12.34 4.46
C GLY A 486 32.97 -10.88 4.83
N VAL A 487 31.73 -10.58 5.18
CA VAL A 487 31.25 -9.22 5.48
C VAL A 487 31.14 -9.04 7.00
N PRO A 488 31.97 -8.21 7.63
CA PRO A 488 31.95 -8.00 9.07
C PRO A 488 30.80 -7.04 9.49
N GLY A 489 30.48 -7.04 10.80
CA GLY A 489 29.54 -6.08 11.41
C GLY A 489 28.07 -6.44 11.24
N VAL A 490 27.75 -7.63 10.74
CA VAL A 490 26.39 -8.15 10.64
C VAL A 490 25.98 -8.81 11.96
N GLY A 491 24.86 -8.40 12.54
CA GLY A 491 24.31 -8.98 13.76
C GLY A 491 23.42 -10.19 13.51
N ARG A 492 22.52 -10.07 12.54
CA ARG A 492 21.54 -11.09 12.19
C ARG A 492 21.45 -11.22 10.66
N ALA A 493 21.19 -12.41 10.17
CA ALA A 493 20.95 -12.64 8.75
C ALA A 493 19.86 -13.71 8.55
N ILE A 494 19.08 -13.55 7.47
CA ILE A 494 17.98 -14.45 7.11
C ILE A 494 18.01 -14.74 5.61
N GLU A 495 17.65 -15.97 5.22
CA GLU A 495 17.34 -16.30 3.84
C GLU A 495 15.85 -16.12 3.59
N VAL A 496 15.51 -15.39 2.51
CA VAL A 496 14.13 -15.10 2.10
C VAL A 496 13.87 -15.62 0.69
N SER A 497 12.60 -15.81 0.36
CA SER A 497 12.17 -16.16 -0.99
C SER A 497 12.52 -15.07 -1.99
N GLY A 498 13.05 -15.46 -3.13
CA GLY A 498 13.44 -14.53 -4.18
C GLY A 498 14.54 -15.10 -5.07
N TYR A 499 15.12 -14.23 -5.89
CA TYR A 499 16.16 -14.59 -6.85
C TYR A 499 17.30 -13.57 -6.88
N ASP A 500 18.52 -14.05 -6.95
CA ASP A 500 19.68 -13.30 -7.42
C ASP A 500 19.83 -13.53 -8.92
N LEU A 501 19.89 -12.45 -9.71
CA LEU A 501 19.85 -12.51 -11.16
C LEU A 501 21.17 -12.07 -11.78
N GLU A 502 21.72 -12.86 -12.70
CA GLU A 502 22.71 -12.41 -13.67
C GLU A 502 22.00 -11.56 -14.74
N PHE A 503 21.62 -10.35 -14.33
CA PHE A 503 20.57 -9.56 -14.96
C PHE A 503 20.83 -9.25 -16.43
N ILE A 504 22.06 -8.89 -16.80
CA ILE A 504 22.39 -8.54 -18.18
C ILE A 504 22.24 -9.77 -19.07
N HIS A 505 22.79 -10.91 -18.65
CA HIS A 505 22.69 -12.17 -19.38
C HIS A 505 21.26 -12.69 -19.48
N LEU A 506 20.51 -12.59 -18.39
CA LEU A 506 19.08 -12.92 -18.38
C LEU A 506 18.31 -12.06 -19.39
N LYS A 507 18.58 -10.75 -19.40
CA LYS A 507 17.95 -9.82 -20.33
C LYS A 507 18.30 -10.14 -21.80
N ASP A 508 19.58 -10.39 -22.09
CA ASP A 508 20.05 -10.73 -23.44
C ASP A 508 19.43 -12.06 -23.92
N GLU A 509 19.26 -13.04 -23.04
CA GLU A 509 18.60 -14.31 -23.36
C GLU A 509 17.08 -14.13 -23.61
N VAL A 510 16.40 -13.30 -22.80
CA VAL A 510 14.99 -12.97 -23.04
C VAL A 510 14.82 -12.29 -24.39
N GLU A 511 15.70 -11.35 -24.75
CA GLU A 511 15.68 -10.70 -26.07
C GLU A 511 15.92 -11.72 -27.19
N ALA A 512 16.86 -12.64 -27.04
CA ALA A 512 17.13 -13.69 -28.03
C ALA A 512 15.91 -14.60 -28.24
N LEU A 513 15.26 -15.05 -27.16
CA LEU A 513 14.03 -15.83 -27.23
C LEU A 513 12.89 -15.07 -27.93
N LEU A 514 12.73 -13.79 -27.61
CA LEU A 514 11.72 -12.92 -28.23
C LEU A 514 11.98 -12.70 -29.73
N LEU A 515 13.23 -12.47 -30.13
CA LEU A 515 13.64 -12.39 -31.55
C LEU A 515 13.30 -13.68 -32.29
N ASN A 516 13.66 -14.83 -31.73
CA ASN A 516 13.34 -16.15 -32.29
C ASN A 516 11.85 -16.41 -32.39
N SER A 517 11.06 -15.76 -31.54
CA SER A 517 9.59 -15.85 -31.56
C SER A 517 8.92 -14.87 -32.54
N GLY A 518 9.67 -14.04 -33.26
CA GLY A 518 9.18 -13.09 -34.23
C GLY A 518 8.87 -11.70 -33.69
N VAL A 519 9.30 -11.35 -32.48
CA VAL A 519 9.23 -9.98 -31.96
C VAL A 519 10.23 -9.11 -32.74
N GLN A 520 9.76 -7.94 -33.19
CA GLN A 520 10.60 -6.97 -33.88
C GLN A 520 11.20 -5.97 -32.89
N PHE A 521 12.48 -5.69 -32.97
CA PHE A 521 13.17 -4.67 -32.19
C PHE A 521 13.63 -3.54 -33.10
N LEU A 522 13.07 -2.34 -32.90
CA LEU A 522 13.41 -1.15 -33.65
C LEU A 522 14.21 -0.18 -32.78
N PRO A 523 15.40 0.29 -33.26
CA PRO A 523 16.29 1.14 -32.45
C PRO A 523 15.79 2.59 -32.32
N GLN A 524 14.63 2.92 -32.87
CA GLN A 524 14.10 4.26 -32.88
C GLN A 524 13.54 4.69 -31.53
N HIS A 525 13.92 5.90 -31.08
CA HIS A 525 13.22 6.62 -30.02
C HIS A 525 12.05 7.37 -30.65
N LEU A 526 10.84 7.11 -30.17
CA LEU A 526 9.64 7.76 -30.68
C LEU A 526 9.33 9.00 -29.84
N SER A 527 9.00 10.10 -30.51
CA SER A 527 8.44 11.28 -29.84
C SER A 527 7.01 11.04 -29.37
N LEU A 528 6.53 11.85 -28.43
CA LEU A 528 5.15 11.77 -27.92
C LEU A 528 4.11 11.90 -29.06
N VAL A 529 4.40 12.67 -30.10
CA VAL A 529 3.54 12.81 -31.30
C VAL A 529 3.46 11.49 -32.07
N GLN A 530 4.60 10.85 -32.33
CA GLN A 530 4.64 9.55 -33.01
C GLN A 530 3.97 8.43 -32.16
N ILE A 531 4.13 8.47 -30.85
CA ILE A 531 3.42 7.55 -29.93
C ILE A 531 1.90 7.76 -30.04
N ALA A 532 1.45 9.01 -30.05
CA ALA A 532 0.03 9.34 -30.21
C ALA A 532 -0.53 8.92 -31.58
N GLU A 533 0.26 9.04 -32.66
CA GLU A 533 -0.11 8.54 -33.99
C GLU A 533 -0.25 7.03 -34.02
N LEU A 534 0.74 6.29 -33.52
CA LEU A 534 0.69 4.83 -33.43
C LEU A 534 -0.50 4.34 -32.63
N SER A 535 -0.85 5.04 -31.52
CA SER A 535 -1.95 4.65 -30.65
C SER A 535 -3.35 4.84 -31.28
N ARG A 536 -3.46 5.48 -32.42
CA ARG A 536 -4.69 5.56 -33.24
C ARG A 536 -4.89 4.33 -34.11
N GLU A 537 -3.80 3.65 -34.46
CA GLU A 537 -3.83 2.51 -35.39
C GLU A 537 -3.90 1.16 -34.64
N HIS A 538 -3.23 1.07 -33.50
CA HIS A 538 -3.17 -0.17 -32.70
C HIS A 538 -2.78 0.11 -31.25
N PHE A 539 -2.77 -0.91 -30.41
CA PHE A 539 -2.38 -0.76 -29.00
C PHE A 539 -0.92 -0.38 -28.86
N VAL A 540 -0.67 0.61 -28.00
CA VAL A 540 0.68 1.05 -27.61
C VAL A 540 0.86 0.94 -26.12
N VAL A 541 1.90 0.23 -25.69
CA VAL A 541 2.30 0.11 -24.29
C VAL A 541 3.52 0.99 -24.06
N THR A 542 3.42 2.01 -23.21
CA THR A 542 4.57 2.83 -22.82
C THR A 542 5.20 2.28 -21.55
N ALA A 543 6.48 1.94 -21.62
CA ALA A 543 7.32 1.41 -20.53
C ALA A 543 8.62 2.23 -20.44
N MET A 544 8.51 3.55 -20.48
CA MET A 544 9.61 4.51 -20.65
C MET A 544 10.39 4.80 -19.36
N GLY A 545 10.01 4.20 -18.25
CA GLY A 545 10.70 4.41 -16.97
C GLY A 545 10.46 5.80 -16.41
N VAL A 546 11.52 6.58 -16.18
CA VAL A 546 11.44 7.94 -15.60
C VAL A 546 10.88 9.00 -16.54
N GLU A 547 10.69 8.68 -17.80
CA GLU A 547 10.12 9.59 -18.81
C GLU A 547 8.59 9.58 -18.82
N GLU A 548 7.94 8.66 -18.07
CA GLU A 548 6.48 8.68 -17.89
C GLU A 548 6.04 9.85 -17.00
N SER A 549 4.95 10.50 -17.36
CA SER A 549 4.49 11.76 -16.73
C SER A 549 4.12 11.65 -15.25
N GLU A 550 3.78 10.45 -14.79
CA GLU A 550 3.38 10.19 -13.38
C GLU A 550 4.49 9.55 -12.57
N VAL A 551 5.69 9.43 -13.16
CA VAL A 551 6.83 8.77 -12.53
C VAL A 551 7.80 9.78 -11.96
N ILE A 552 8.27 9.52 -10.73
CA ILE A 552 9.27 10.31 -10.02
C ILE A 552 10.63 9.63 -10.17
N ALA A 553 11.66 10.40 -10.48
CA ALA A 553 13.04 9.91 -10.54
C ALA A 553 13.65 9.86 -9.12
N ILE A 554 13.87 8.65 -8.58
CA ILE A 554 14.53 8.45 -7.29
C ILE A 554 15.99 8.09 -7.56
N VAL A 555 16.90 8.96 -7.12
CA VAL A 555 18.34 8.81 -7.37
C VAL A 555 18.97 7.83 -6.38
N GLY A 556 19.91 7.05 -6.87
CA GLY A 556 20.78 6.18 -6.08
C GLY A 556 22.09 5.95 -6.80
N TRP A 557 23.00 5.23 -6.18
CA TRP A 557 24.33 4.99 -6.75
C TRP A 557 24.66 3.51 -6.89
N PHE A 558 25.52 3.22 -7.86
CA PHE A 558 26.22 1.97 -8.01
C PHE A 558 27.70 2.22 -7.80
N PHE A 559 28.35 1.33 -7.05
CA PHE A 559 29.78 1.30 -6.80
C PHE A 559 30.35 0.02 -7.38
N LYS A 560 31.43 0.14 -8.13
CA LYS A 560 32.19 -1.00 -8.64
C LYS A 560 33.65 -0.86 -8.24
N LEU A 561 34.18 -1.91 -7.61
CA LEU A 561 35.56 -1.98 -7.16
C LEU A 561 36.08 -3.40 -7.35
N ARG A 562 37.40 -3.54 -7.62
CA ARG A 562 38.04 -4.85 -7.78
C ARG A 562 38.24 -5.50 -6.42
N ALA A 563 37.81 -6.75 -6.28
CA ALA A 563 37.98 -7.52 -5.06
C ALA A 563 39.44 -7.75 -4.72
N VAL A 564 39.80 -7.72 -3.43
CA VAL A 564 41.15 -8.01 -2.92
C VAL A 564 41.08 -9.20 -1.97
N GLY A 565 41.86 -10.18 -2.20
CA GLY A 565 41.93 -11.40 -1.39
C GLY A 565 40.59 -12.14 -1.42
N HIS A 566 40.02 -12.41 -0.24
CA HIS A 566 38.73 -13.08 -0.07
C HIS A 566 37.57 -12.13 0.14
N GLU A 567 37.76 -10.79 0.04
CA GLU A 567 36.67 -9.83 0.18
C GLU A 567 35.62 -10.07 -0.90
N GLY A 568 34.39 -10.20 -0.46
CA GLY A 568 33.27 -10.50 -1.34
C GLY A 568 33.16 -11.94 -1.82
N ALA A 569 34.10 -12.84 -1.44
CA ALA A 569 34.00 -14.25 -1.78
C ALA A 569 32.66 -14.84 -1.27
N GLY A 570 31.93 -15.49 -2.16
CA GLY A 570 30.62 -16.05 -1.83
C GLY A 570 29.46 -15.06 -1.84
N MET A 571 29.69 -13.75 -2.04
CA MET A 571 28.61 -12.76 -2.13
C MET A 571 27.76 -12.95 -3.39
N ARG A 572 26.55 -13.42 -3.18
CA ARG A 572 25.50 -13.52 -4.20
C ARG A 572 24.18 -13.28 -3.55
N GLY A 573 23.35 -12.41 -4.15
CA GLY A 573 22.03 -12.10 -3.63
C GLY A 573 22.00 -11.55 -2.21
N LEU A 574 23.00 -10.73 -1.83
CA LEU A 574 23.15 -10.18 -0.49
C LEU A 574 22.57 -8.78 -0.38
N LYS A 575 21.68 -8.58 0.59
CA LYS A 575 21.11 -7.28 0.96
C LYS A 575 21.55 -6.91 2.36
N LEU A 576 22.33 -5.85 2.48
CA LEU A 576 22.76 -5.29 3.77
C LEU A 576 21.76 -4.21 4.20
N GLN A 577 21.18 -4.38 5.38
CA GLN A 577 20.22 -3.45 5.97
C GLN A 577 20.95 -2.53 6.95
N TYR A 578 20.93 -1.24 6.65
CA TYR A 578 21.53 -0.20 7.47
C TYR A 578 20.47 0.70 8.08
N PRO A 579 20.80 1.41 9.19
CA PRO A 579 20.00 2.54 9.63
C PRO A 579 19.94 3.63 8.54
N LEU A 580 18.92 4.47 8.58
CA LEU A 580 18.86 5.67 7.76
C LEU A 580 20.09 6.57 8.04
N PRO A 581 20.62 7.28 7.02
CA PRO A 581 20.02 7.51 5.69
C PRO A 581 20.41 6.50 4.60
N ILE A 582 21.23 5.49 4.88
CA ILE A 582 21.71 4.54 3.86
C ILE A 582 20.59 3.58 3.40
N GLY A 583 19.85 3.01 4.36
CA GLY A 583 18.78 2.05 4.09
C GLY A 583 19.34 0.70 3.62
N VAL A 584 19.03 0.29 2.40
CA VAL A 584 19.41 -1.02 1.84
C VAL A 584 20.57 -0.87 0.87
N MET A 585 21.63 -1.66 1.08
CA MET A 585 22.70 -1.85 0.10
C MET A 585 22.65 -3.26 -0.46
N ASN A 586 22.54 -3.39 -1.77
CA ASN A 586 22.64 -4.68 -2.43
C ASN A 586 24.09 -4.93 -2.84
N CYS A 587 24.61 -6.10 -2.53
CA CYS A 587 25.99 -6.47 -2.80
C CYS A 587 26.10 -7.77 -3.60
N ARG A 588 27.03 -7.83 -4.53
CA ARG A 588 27.31 -8.99 -5.37
C ARG A 588 28.77 -9.03 -5.79
N LEU A 589 29.33 -10.23 -5.88
CA LEU A 589 30.57 -10.46 -6.59
C LEU A 589 30.28 -10.87 -8.04
N ASP A 590 30.85 -10.15 -8.99
CA ASP A 590 30.74 -10.42 -10.43
C ASP A 590 32.16 -10.53 -11.03
N GLY A 591 32.56 -11.74 -11.35
CA GLY A 591 33.96 -12.03 -11.69
C GLY A 591 34.91 -11.67 -10.55
N ASP A 592 35.82 -10.74 -10.80
CA ASP A 592 36.76 -10.18 -9.82
C ASP A 592 36.31 -8.82 -9.24
N CYS A 593 35.09 -8.40 -9.54
CA CYS A 593 34.54 -7.09 -9.11
C CYS A 593 33.45 -7.25 -8.06
N ILE A 594 33.53 -6.44 -7.03
CA ILE A 594 32.44 -6.21 -6.07
C ILE A 594 31.53 -5.13 -6.64
N LEU A 595 30.27 -5.48 -6.85
CA LEU A 595 29.22 -4.56 -7.25
C LEU A 595 28.34 -4.24 -6.04
N ILE A 596 28.08 -2.97 -5.81
CA ILE A 596 27.26 -2.50 -4.69
C ILE A 596 26.26 -1.47 -5.22
N SER A 597 25.00 -1.54 -4.81
CA SER A 597 24.04 -0.47 -5.04
C SER A 597 23.42 0.00 -3.73
N GLY A 598 23.27 1.30 -3.54
CA GLY A 598 22.72 1.87 -2.31
C GLY A 598 22.31 3.31 -2.47
N GLY A 599 21.75 3.85 -1.38
CA GLY A 599 21.26 5.20 -1.30
C GLY A 599 19.90 5.39 -1.98
N GLN A 600 19.09 6.26 -1.38
CA GLN A 600 17.79 6.69 -1.92
C GLN A 600 17.65 8.17 -1.65
N VAL A 601 17.66 8.97 -2.69
CA VAL A 601 17.53 10.42 -2.62
C VAL A 601 16.20 10.81 -3.23
N PRO A 602 15.29 11.41 -2.44
CA PRO A 602 14.05 11.98 -2.98
C PRO A 602 14.36 13.04 -4.04
N PRO A 603 13.47 13.24 -5.03
CA PRO A 603 13.68 14.17 -6.14
C PRO A 603 13.86 15.63 -5.71
N ASP A 604 13.25 16.01 -4.60
CA ASP A 604 13.25 17.35 -4.00
C ASP A 604 14.40 17.62 -3.01
N SER A 605 15.32 16.64 -2.88
CA SER A 605 16.46 16.77 -1.98
C SER A 605 17.47 17.81 -2.45
N THR A 606 18.04 18.56 -1.50
CA THR A 606 19.12 19.51 -1.79
C THR A 606 20.41 18.79 -2.23
N PRO A 607 21.30 19.44 -2.98
CA PRO A 607 22.60 18.89 -3.34
C PRO A 607 23.41 18.42 -2.13
N GLU A 608 23.36 19.15 -1.02
CA GLU A 608 24.05 18.84 0.22
C GLU A 608 23.53 17.55 0.86
N HIS A 609 22.20 17.35 0.86
CA HIS A 609 21.58 16.12 1.36
C HIS A 609 21.95 14.91 0.48
N LYS A 610 21.98 15.10 -0.83
CA LYS A 610 22.43 14.09 -1.79
C LYS A 610 23.87 13.67 -1.53
N GLU A 611 24.77 14.65 -1.31
CA GLU A 611 26.18 14.40 -1.00
C GLU A 611 26.35 13.67 0.35
N GLN A 612 25.61 14.05 1.38
CA GLN A 612 25.62 13.37 2.68
C GLN A 612 25.29 11.88 2.58
N ILE A 613 24.27 11.53 1.80
CA ILE A 613 23.88 10.11 1.56
C ILE A 613 24.98 9.38 0.80
N LEU A 614 25.56 10.00 -0.23
CA LEU A 614 26.68 9.41 -0.97
C LEU A 614 27.87 9.12 -0.08
N VAL A 615 28.28 10.08 0.74
CA VAL A 615 29.38 9.94 1.71
C VAL A 615 29.09 8.82 2.71
N ALA A 616 27.87 8.71 3.22
CA ALA A 616 27.46 7.63 4.11
C ALA A 616 27.56 6.26 3.43
N CYS A 617 27.15 6.14 2.16
CA CYS A 617 27.30 4.94 1.38
C CYS A 617 28.78 4.55 1.17
N LEU A 618 29.63 5.51 0.84
CA LEU A 618 31.07 5.28 0.68
C LEU A 618 31.73 4.82 1.98
N ALA A 619 31.34 5.40 3.12
CA ALA A 619 31.79 4.97 4.43
C ALA A 619 31.41 3.51 4.74
N ALA A 620 30.21 3.10 4.36
CA ALA A 620 29.76 1.71 4.49
C ALA A 620 30.57 0.76 3.57
N VAL A 621 30.81 1.16 2.32
CA VAL A 621 31.66 0.39 1.38
C VAL A 621 33.07 0.21 1.95
N SER A 622 33.68 1.28 2.46
CA SER A 622 35.00 1.24 3.09
C SER A 622 35.06 0.34 4.32
N ARG A 623 33.98 0.32 5.13
CA ARG A 623 33.88 -0.52 6.34
C ARG A 623 33.86 -2.02 6.00
N HIS A 624 33.10 -2.41 4.96
CA HIS A 624 32.89 -3.82 4.64
C HIS A 624 33.90 -4.40 3.68
N PHE A 625 34.51 -3.57 2.85
CA PHE A 625 35.50 -3.96 1.85
C PHE A 625 36.75 -3.08 1.93
N PRO A 626 37.43 -3.06 3.09
CA PRO A 626 38.50 -2.08 3.35
C PRO A 626 39.69 -2.24 2.41
N GLY A 627 40.08 -3.48 2.07
CA GLY A 627 41.18 -3.75 1.16
C GLY A 627 40.85 -3.35 -0.27
N SER A 628 39.70 -3.78 -0.75
CA SER A 628 39.18 -3.44 -2.09
C SER A 628 38.96 -1.97 -2.28
N TYR A 629 38.38 -1.29 -1.26
CA TYR A 629 38.12 0.15 -1.26
C TYR A 629 39.44 0.96 -1.30
N ARG A 630 40.39 0.63 -0.42
CA ARG A 630 41.71 1.29 -0.39
C ARG A 630 42.41 1.17 -1.73
N ARG A 631 42.49 -0.06 -2.28
CA ARG A 631 43.10 -0.31 -3.58
C ARG A 631 42.42 0.46 -4.71
N ALA A 632 41.08 0.54 -4.67
CA ALA A 632 40.32 1.25 -5.68
C ALA A 632 40.58 2.77 -5.63
N ILE A 633 40.75 3.34 -4.45
CA ILE A 633 41.14 4.76 -4.28
C ILE A 633 42.56 4.98 -4.80
N GLU A 634 43.55 4.16 -4.38
CA GLU A 634 44.95 4.29 -4.77
C GLU A 634 45.18 4.13 -6.27
N SER A 635 44.42 3.26 -6.93
CA SER A 635 44.52 2.99 -8.37
C SER A 635 43.60 3.84 -9.25
N GLY A 636 42.75 4.67 -8.68
CA GLY A 636 41.68 5.35 -9.41
C GLY A 636 40.59 4.41 -9.98
N GLY A 637 40.52 3.18 -9.47
CA GLY A 637 39.63 2.12 -9.97
C GLY A 637 38.24 2.07 -9.34
N LEU A 638 37.88 3.00 -8.45
CA LEU A 638 36.53 3.12 -7.92
C LEU A 638 35.62 3.77 -8.95
N GLN A 639 34.66 3.01 -9.46
CA GLN A 639 33.63 3.54 -10.32
C GLN A 639 32.35 3.84 -9.52
N ILE A 640 31.86 5.08 -9.63
CA ILE A 640 30.61 5.54 -9.00
C ILE A 640 29.68 5.94 -10.15
N VAL A 641 28.52 5.29 -10.23
CA VAL A 641 27.53 5.58 -11.27
C VAL A 641 26.21 5.99 -10.62
N GLU A 642 25.79 7.20 -10.87
CA GLU A 642 24.45 7.67 -10.47
C GLU A 642 23.40 7.07 -11.39
N CYS A 643 22.27 6.66 -10.83
CA CYS A 643 21.16 6.06 -11.57
C CYS A 643 19.82 6.53 -11.01
N ALA A 644 18.96 7.04 -11.89
CA ALA A 644 17.57 7.32 -11.57
C ALA A 644 16.72 6.05 -11.68
N ARG A 645 15.87 5.83 -10.68
CA ARG A 645 14.91 4.72 -10.62
C ARG A 645 13.51 5.27 -10.74
N PRO A 646 12.64 4.71 -11.63
CA PRO A 646 11.27 5.17 -11.77
C PRO A 646 10.45 4.78 -10.53
N GLY A 647 9.94 5.73 -9.80
CA GLY A 647 9.07 5.55 -8.64
C GLY A 647 7.76 6.29 -8.78
N THR A 648 6.89 6.16 -7.80
CA THR A 648 5.62 6.86 -7.69
C THR A 648 5.49 7.50 -6.31
N SER A 649 4.59 8.44 -6.14
CA SER A 649 4.38 9.13 -4.87
C SER A 649 3.90 8.20 -3.75
N ASP A 650 3.13 7.16 -4.07
CA ASP A 650 2.60 6.16 -3.15
C ASP A 650 3.43 4.88 -3.06
N GLY A 651 4.47 4.74 -3.91
CA GLY A 651 5.30 3.56 -4.01
C GLY A 651 4.67 2.38 -4.74
N LEU A 652 3.49 2.56 -5.35
CA LEU A 652 2.82 1.55 -6.17
C LEU A 652 3.12 1.76 -7.65
N SER A 653 3.14 0.67 -8.42
CA SER A 653 3.36 0.75 -9.86
C SER A 653 2.15 1.32 -10.59
N ILE A 654 2.42 1.99 -11.71
CA ILE A 654 1.40 2.54 -12.59
C ILE A 654 1.10 1.53 -13.70
N VAL A 655 -0.16 1.18 -13.87
CA VAL A 655 -0.72 0.59 -15.09
C VAL A 655 -2.04 1.27 -15.35
N HIS A 656 -2.10 2.16 -16.31
CA HIS A 656 -3.33 2.85 -16.59
C HIS A 656 -3.60 2.98 -18.08
N TRP A 657 -4.88 2.94 -18.45
CA TRP A 657 -5.37 3.17 -19.78
C TRP A 657 -5.53 4.66 -20.03
N SER A 658 -4.83 5.19 -21.00
CA SER A 658 -5.05 6.54 -21.50
C SER A 658 -5.87 6.53 -22.80
N ALA A 659 -6.23 7.71 -23.31
CA ALA A 659 -6.95 7.83 -24.56
C ALA A 659 -6.21 7.16 -25.75
N HIS A 660 -6.95 6.76 -26.79
CA HIS A 660 -6.42 6.24 -28.03
C HIS A 660 -5.53 4.99 -27.90
N HIS A 661 -6.02 3.94 -27.20
CA HIS A 661 -5.37 2.62 -27.08
C HIS A 661 -3.93 2.66 -26.50
N ARG A 662 -3.60 3.71 -25.76
CA ARG A 662 -2.33 3.81 -25.05
C ARG A 662 -2.48 3.29 -23.61
N ILE A 663 -1.54 2.43 -23.21
CA ILE A 663 -1.43 1.91 -21.83
C ILE A 663 -0.07 2.32 -21.29
N ALA A 664 -0.06 3.08 -20.18
CA ALA A 664 1.15 3.37 -19.43
C ALA A 664 1.44 2.26 -18.43
N ALA A 665 2.68 1.78 -18.40
CA ALA A 665 3.14 0.76 -17.47
C ALA A 665 4.53 1.11 -16.92
N GLY A 666 4.60 1.57 -15.67
CA GLY A 666 5.84 2.08 -15.10
C GLY A 666 5.85 2.24 -13.60
N GLY A 667 6.76 3.06 -13.08
CA GLY A 667 6.80 3.43 -11.67
C GLY A 667 7.20 2.31 -10.69
N THR A 668 7.79 1.22 -11.19
CA THR A 668 8.06 0.01 -10.40
C THR A 668 9.22 0.15 -9.41
N TYR A 669 9.88 1.29 -9.34
CA TYR A 669 11.00 1.58 -8.46
C TYR A 669 12.06 0.44 -8.46
N ALA A 670 12.33 -0.18 -7.29
CA ALA A 670 13.22 -1.34 -7.18
C ALA A 670 12.56 -2.65 -7.63
N GLY A 671 11.22 -2.68 -7.73
CA GLY A 671 10.42 -3.86 -8.04
C GLY A 671 10.27 -4.19 -9.52
N GLY A 672 10.92 -3.45 -10.44
CA GLY A 672 10.70 -3.58 -11.88
C GLY A 672 10.85 -5.00 -12.43
N THR A 673 11.82 -5.77 -11.95
CA THR A 673 11.98 -7.18 -12.32
C THR A 673 11.01 -8.06 -11.53
N THR A 674 10.82 -7.79 -10.24
CA THR A 674 9.98 -8.59 -9.34
C THR A 674 8.51 -8.52 -9.72
N GLN A 675 7.99 -7.33 -9.98
CA GLN A 675 6.58 -7.09 -10.31
C GLN A 675 6.28 -7.12 -11.81
N GLY A 676 7.32 -7.06 -12.66
CA GLY A 676 7.17 -6.82 -14.09
C GLY A 676 6.26 -7.82 -14.80
N LEU A 677 6.29 -9.10 -14.43
CA LEU A 677 5.40 -10.12 -15.00
C LEU A 677 3.94 -9.95 -14.56
N VAL A 678 3.70 -9.44 -13.35
CA VAL A 678 2.33 -9.12 -12.88
C VAL A 678 1.73 -8.03 -13.75
N TRP A 679 2.47 -6.94 -13.94
CA TRP A 679 2.02 -5.80 -14.72
C TRP A 679 1.90 -6.13 -16.20
N ALA A 680 2.83 -6.93 -16.73
CA ALA A 680 2.75 -7.43 -18.08
C ALA A 680 1.53 -8.33 -18.31
N SER A 681 1.20 -9.18 -17.35
CA SER A 681 -0.01 -10.00 -17.37
C SER A 681 -1.28 -9.14 -17.36
N LEU A 682 -1.29 -8.09 -16.55
CA LEU A 682 -2.41 -7.15 -16.48
C LEU A 682 -2.60 -6.38 -17.80
N VAL A 683 -1.52 -5.84 -18.36
CA VAL A 683 -1.56 -5.15 -19.65
C VAL A 683 -2.10 -6.06 -20.74
N GLN A 684 -1.64 -7.31 -20.78
CA GLN A 684 -2.16 -8.30 -21.73
C GLN A 684 -3.67 -8.53 -21.57
N GLU A 685 -4.20 -8.64 -20.36
CA GLU A 685 -5.64 -8.80 -20.13
C GLU A 685 -6.42 -7.53 -20.51
N ILE A 686 -5.90 -6.34 -20.23
CA ILE A 686 -6.51 -5.07 -20.66
C ILE A 686 -6.63 -5.01 -22.19
N ILE A 687 -5.55 -5.33 -22.91
CA ILE A 687 -5.57 -5.34 -24.38
C ILE A 687 -6.58 -6.36 -24.90
N GLN A 688 -6.56 -7.56 -24.35
CA GLN A 688 -7.46 -8.64 -24.76
C GLN A 688 -8.94 -8.28 -24.55
N ALA A 689 -9.27 -7.66 -23.43
CA ALA A 689 -10.63 -7.22 -23.11
C ALA A 689 -11.14 -6.06 -23.99
N ASN A 690 -10.24 -5.34 -24.67
CA ASN A 690 -10.57 -4.16 -25.47
C ASN A 690 -10.28 -4.34 -26.96
N GLN A 691 -9.99 -5.54 -27.42
CA GLN A 691 -9.69 -5.80 -28.86
C GLN A 691 -10.80 -5.39 -29.81
N SER A 692 -12.06 -5.52 -29.39
CA SER A 692 -13.21 -5.12 -30.21
C SER A 692 -13.26 -3.62 -30.50
N LEU A 693 -12.60 -2.79 -29.68
CA LEU A 693 -12.57 -1.33 -29.86
C LEU A 693 -11.63 -0.87 -30.99
N VAL A 694 -10.71 -1.73 -31.44
CA VAL A 694 -9.73 -1.41 -32.49
C VAL A 694 -10.27 -1.77 -33.88
N VAL A 695 -11.35 -2.57 -33.95
CA VAL A 695 -11.91 -3.07 -35.23
C VAL A 695 -12.99 -2.11 -35.77
N GLU A 696 -13.49 -1.19 -34.97
CA GLU A 696 -14.38 -0.10 -35.40
C GLU A 696 -13.61 1.18 -35.78
#